data_f9c3148daae3d3e5eb32bda3665417c3
#
_entry.id   f9c3148daae3d3e5eb32bda3665417c3
#
_cell.length_a   1.000
_cell.length_b   1.000
_cell.length_c   1.000
_cell.angle_alpha   90.00
_cell.angle_beta   90.00
_cell.angle_gamma   90.00
#
_symmetry.space_group_name_H-M   'P 1'
#
loop_
_entity.id
_entity.type
_entity.pdbx_description
1 polymer ?
#
loop_
_entity_poly.entity_id
_entity_poly.type
_entity_poly.pdbx_seq_one_letter_code
_entity_poly.pdbx_strand_id
1 'polypeptide(L)'
;MKYLAGFIGLVAVVIVGIYVLAFTPFGNAIVAPIIESKIQQETKLESKLTTFRLSMSDFELVLELNPGNTVQANGNFSLFSKAFDVVYRVRLDKLNDLQTLTQTQLVGTLFTEGTAKGDMAFMTIAGVSDLAKSETTYHLELTELSPTSIIAKVKQADLLTLLGMIGQKPYASAQVDLDVDFKNIMPHALDGMITLQTQQGKVDTKLMKSDFNVTMPEMAFSMNLNAKLERERIDYDYALSSNLAKITSSGKVLPEPFSVDLKYGIDVQELAVFKPITNGPLRGPMKLYGNVKGTKESMKVDGKSDFSGSDTSFQALLKDFEPITLEAKMKNLKLEKVLYMLDQPHYADGVLSLDVDLSDARSKSLKGSVKTTIINGLLDSKYMSKAYAFKSEMPRTIFDLTTSSVLNANVIDTKVTLNSNLATLNMQKIHFDMSDASLSTDYKLSAQNLDAFYFATQRHMRGGIVADGVFKQAKDLDLSIHSNIAGGTVEANLHNDDFKAELKSLQTLKLLNMLIYPEIFQASMNGTLTYNLLQEKGNLNANLLDGVFTKNEIFTLIKQYGVLDMYEERFKGEVNANINKEFIVASLELLSNKSSIKTKNTKLNSKTKEIDSNLDLVVNNNPISASIKGRTDAPKVSVDLEKFMKSKAGDAVKKEVNKFLKGLF
;
A
#
# COMPACT_ATOMS: atom_id res chain seq x y z
N MET A 1 43.20 13.12 -5.65
CA MET A 1 44.50 12.62 -5.17
C MET A 1 45.61 12.62 -6.24
N LYS A 2 45.38 12.18 -7.49
CA LYS A 2 46.37 12.28 -8.59
C LYS A 2 46.96 13.68 -8.75
N TYR A 3 46.15 14.71 -8.53
CA TYR A 3 46.54 16.12 -8.77
C TYR A 3 47.31 16.75 -7.61
N LEU A 4 47.05 16.33 -6.36
CA LEU A 4 47.85 16.79 -5.21
C LEU A 4 49.27 16.20 -5.25
N ALA A 5 49.37 14.92 -5.60
CA ALA A 5 50.66 14.26 -5.83
C ALA A 5 51.38 14.86 -7.06
N GLY A 6 50.63 15.18 -8.12
CA GLY A 6 51.16 15.90 -9.29
C GLY A 6 51.65 17.31 -8.97
N PHE A 7 50.96 18.04 -8.06
CA PHE A 7 51.38 19.37 -7.62
C PHE A 7 52.67 19.30 -6.74
N ILE A 8 52.74 18.37 -5.80
CA ILE A 8 53.93 18.15 -4.97
C ILE A 8 55.09 17.67 -5.87
N GLY A 9 54.82 16.79 -6.84
CA GLY A 9 55.77 16.36 -7.86
C GLY A 9 56.26 17.53 -8.74
N LEU A 10 55.34 18.45 -9.15
CA LEU A 10 55.72 19.64 -9.89
C LEU A 10 56.65 20.54 -9.11
N VAL A 11 56.37 20.76 -7.80
CA VAL A 11 57.29 21.53 -6.92
C VAL A 11 58.65 20.85 -6.82
N ALA A 12 58.70 19.53 -6.70
CA ALA A 12 59.95 18.78 -6.68
C ALA A 12 60.71 18.86 -8.04
N VAL A 13 59.99 18.77 -9.17
CA VAL A 13 60.59 18.91 -10.54
C VAL A 13 61.10 20.32 -10.78
N VAL A 14 60.38 21.33 -10.31
CA VAL A 14 60.82 22.74 -10.37
C VAL A 14 62.09 22.94 -9.56
N ILE A 15 62.18 22.35 -8.35
CA ILE A 15 63.35 22.39 -7.52
C ILE A 15 64.55 21.72 -8.20
N VAL A 16 64.38 20.56 -8.83
CA VAL A 16 65.45 19.80 -9.51
C VAL A 16 65.87 20.46 -10.83
N GLY A 17 64.92 21.04 -11.61
CA GLY A 17 65.23 21.78 -12.85
C GLY A 17 66.04 23.05 -12.60
N ILE A 18 65.87 23.70 -11.47
CA ILE A 18 66.64 24.90 -11.03
C ILE A 18 68.08 24.56 -10.68
N TYR A 19 68.29 23.34 -10.29
CA TYR A 19 69.55 22.78 -9.86
C TYR A 19 70.74 23.04 -10.80
N VAL A 20 70.51 23.15 -12.10
CA VAL A 20 71.59 23.25 -13.11
C VAL A 20 72.09 24.69 -13.32
N LEU A 21 71.36 25.73 -12.82
CA LEU A 21 71.56 27.08 -13.30
C LEU A 21 72.08 28.13 -12.30
N ALA A 22 72.07 27.97 -10.96
CA ALA A 22 72.42 29.11 -10.12
C ALA A 22 72.78 28.82 -8.65
N PHE A 23 74.05 28.69 -8.37
CA PHE A 23 74.59 28.46 -7.00
C PHE A 23 75.08 29.72 -6.29
N THR A 24 74.83 30.88 -6.78
CA THR A 24 75.25 32.13 -6.16
C THR A 24 74.10 33.06 -5.86
N PRO A 25 74.19 33.96 -4.88
CA PRO A 25 73.15 34.96 -4.63
C PRO A 25 72.83 35.82 -5.84
N PHE A 26 73.81 36.08 -6.70
CA PHE A 26 73.63 36.81 -7.95
C PHE A 26 72.85 35.98 -9.00
N GLY A 27 73.23 34.72 -9.11
CA GLY A 27 72.48 33.76 -9.95
C GLY A 27 71.06 33.51 -9.48
N ASN A 28 70.84 33.44 -8.19
CA ASN A 28 69.50 33.33 -7.60
C ASN A 28 68.61 34.49 -7.98
N ALA A 29 69.10 35.72 -8.05
CA ALA A 29 68.38 36.91 -8.47
C ALA A 29 67.98 36.89 -9.96
N ILE A 30 68.78 36.21 -10.79
CA ILE A 30 68.52 36.07 -12.24
C ILE A 30 67.52 34.92 -12.51
N VAL A 31 67.63 33.86 -11.74
CA VAL A 31 66.86 32.65 -11.96
C VAL A 31 65.46 32.74 -11.36
N ALA A 32 65.29 33.44 -10.25
CA ALA A 32 63.97 33.56 -9.60
C ALA A 32 62.86 34.08 -10.56
N PRO A 33 63.05 35.17 -11.36
CA PRO A 33 62.03 35.63 -12.31
C PRO A 33 61.74 34.62 -13.43
N ILE A 34 62.74 33.85 -13.85
CA ILE A 34 62.58 32.79 -14.87
C ILE A 34 61.70 31.68 -14.35
N ILE A 35 61.91 31.28 -13.09
CA ILE A 35 61.11 30.27 -12.42
C ILE A 35 59.68 30.76 -12.23
N GLU A 36 59.48 31.97 -11.74
CA GLU A 36 58.17 32.60 -11.61
C GLU A 36 57.43 32.56 -12.94
N SER A 37 58.06 33.03 -14.02
CA SER A 37 57.48 33.02 -15.37
C SER A 37 57.14 31.61 -15.84
N LYS A 38 57.99 30.60 -15.58
CA LYS A 38 57.75 29.23 -15.97
C LYS A 38 56.64 28.61 -15.15
N ILE A 39 56.58 28.80 -13.83
CA ILE A 39 55.50 28.38 -12.99
C ILE A 39 54.18 29.00 -13.44
N GLN A 40 54.16 30.30 -13.74
CA GLN A 40 53.00 31.01 -14.23
C GLN A 40 52.51 30.46 -15.59
N GLN A 41 53.43 30.14 -16.52
CA GLN A 41 53.09 29.52 -17.80
C GLN A 41 52.46 28.13 -17.66
N GLU A 42 53.04 27.28 -16.81
CA GLU A 42 52.60 25.89 -16.60
C GLU A 42 51.33 25.82 -15.74
N THR A 43 51.22 26.63 -14.70
CA THR A 43 50.10 26.60 -13.77
C THR A 43 48.97 27.54 -14.17
N LYS A 44 49.25 28.56 -14.98
CA LYS A 44 48.37 29.71 -15.30
C LYS A 44 47.92 30.50 -14.06
N LEU A 45 48.71 30.42 -12.99
CA LEU A 45 48.49 31.16 -11.76
C LEU A 45 49.52 32.27 -11.61
N GLU A 46 49.10 33.39 -11.01
CA GLU A 46 50.05 34.44 -10.63
C GLU A 46 51.02 33.84 -9.61
N SER A 47 52.31 33.86 -9.90
CA SER A 47 53.33 33.23 -9.09
C SER A 47 54.40 34.22 -8.71
N LYS A 48 54.74 34.32 -7.44
CA LYS A 48 55.73 35.19 -6.88
C LYS A 48 56.63 34.45 -5.91
N LEU A 49 57.94 34.43 -6.17
CA LEU A 49 58.95 33.91 -5.24
C LEU A 49 59.34 35.02 -4.24
N THR A 50 58.82 34.92 -3.02
CA THR A 50 59.13 35.90 -1.97
C THR A 50 60.48 35.58 -1.28
N THR A 51 60.87 34.32 -1.32
CA THR A 51 62.20 33.86 -0.90
C THR A 51 62.68 32.81 -1.90
N PHE A 52 63.89 32.97 -2.39
CA PHE A 52 64.56 31.97 -3.22
C PHE A 52 66.05 31.97 -2.93
N ARG A 53 66.56 30.89 -2.36
CA ARG A 53 67.96 30.66 -2.09
C ARG A 53 68.32 29.24 -2.53
N LEU A 54 69.30 29.16 -3.41
CA LEU A 54 69.84 27.89 -3.89
C LEU A 54 71.37 27.92 -3.71
N SER A 55 71.90 26.92 -2.99
CA SER A 55 73.34 26.68 -2.82
C SER A 55 73.74 25.35 -3.46
N MET A 56 75.00 24.91 -3.29
CA MET A 56 75.48 23.62 -3.80
C MET A 56 74.84 22.39 -3.13
N SER A 57 74.29 22.54 -1.95
CA SER A 57 73.79 21.42 -1.14
C SER A 57 72.44 21.69 -0.50
N ASP A 58 71.96 22.92 -0.48
CA ASP A 58 70.74 23.32 0.19
C ASP A 58 69.94 24.34 -0.59
N PHE A 59 68.62 24.41 -0.36
CA PHE A 59 67.77 25.41 -0.93
C PHE A 59 66.69 25.87 0.05
N GLU A 60 66.18 27.05 -0.17
CA GLU A 60 65.02 27.60 0.52
C GLU A 60 64.14 28.33 -0.48
N LEU A 61 62.83 28.01 -0.47
CA LEU A 61 61.85 28.54 -1.40
C LEU A 61 60.58 28.94 -0.65
N VAL A 62 60.09 30.14 -0.90
CA VAL A 62 58.73 30.57 -0.53
C VAL A 62 58.08 31.10 -1.79
N LEU A 63 57.11 30.38 -2.26
CA LEU A 63 56.30 30.68 -3.48
C LEU A 63 54.89 31.07 -3.05
N GLU A 64 54.40 32.18 -3.51
CA GLU A 64 53.01 32.59 -3.44
C GLU A 64 52.35 32.32 -4.80
N LEU A 65 51.24 31.57 -4.80
CA LEU A 65 50.42 31.21 -5.96
C LEU A 65 49.07 31.89 -5.82
N ASN A 66 48.81 32.96 -6.51
CA ASN A 66 47.73 33.89 -6.25
C ASN A 66 47.74 34.42 -4.80
N PRO A 67 47.21 35.59 -4.50
CA PRO A 67 47.26 36.11 -3.14
C PRO A 67 46.57 35.23 -2.12
N GLY A 68 47.33 34.72 -1.13
CA GLY A 68 46.84 33.89 -0.04
C GLY A 68 47.18 32.39 -0.13
N ASN A 69 47.78 31.92 -1.24
CA ASN A 69 48.24 30.53 -1.33
C ASN A 69 49.76 30.50 -1.34
N THR A 70 50.34 29.88 -0.31
CA THR A 70 51.81 29.84 -0.10
C THR A 70 52.32 28.41 -0.05
N VAL A 71 53.44 28.19 -0.72
CA VAL A 71 54.22 26.97 -0.69
C VAL A 71 55.63 27.32 -0.19
N GLN A 72 56.02 26.77 0.91
CA GLN A 72 57.35 26.87 1.50
C GLN A 72 58.05 25.53 1.37
N ALA A 73 59.30 25.55 0.93
CA ALA A 73 60.12 24.36 0.86
C ALA A 73 61.56 24.71 1.18
N ASN A 74 62.17 23.94 2.06
CA ASN A 74 63.61 24.05 2.36
C ASN A 74 64.20 22.65 2.57
N GLY A 75 65.46 22.47 2.19
CA GLY A 75 66.07 21.16 2.34
C GLY A 75 67.45 21.06 1.72
N ASN A 76 67.94 19.84 1.77
CA ASN A 76 69.24 19.46 1.25
C ASN A 76 69.09 18.61 -0.01
N PHE A 77 70.05 18.72 -0.92
CA PHE A 77 70.12 17.87 -2.09
C PHE A 77 71.57 17.55 -2.44
N SER A 78 71.76 16.44 -3.14
CA SER A 78 73.05 15.98 -3.59
C SER A 78 73.14 16.02 -5.10
N LEU A 79 74.13 16.75 -5.63
CA LEU A 79 74.41 16.86 -7.06
C LEU A 79 74.77 15.50 -7.71
N PHE A 80 75.47 14.67 -7.01
CA PHE A 80 76.00 13.42 -7.53
C PHE A 80 74.99 12.27 -7.47
N SER A 81 74.32 12.10 -6.36
CA SER A 81 73.33 11.06 -6.17
C SER A 81 71.92 11.48 -6.61
N LYS A 82 71.70 12.77 -6.93
CA LYS A 82 70.38 13.36 -7.21
C LYS A 82 69.35 13.20 -6.10
N ALA A 83 69.81 12.82 -4.93
CA ALA A 83 68.95 12.63 -3.74
C ALA A 83 68.64 13.99 -3.11
N PHE A 84 67.47 14.06 -2.47
CA PHE A 84 67.02 15.24 -1.74
C PHE A 84 66.32 14.85 -0.43
N ASP A 85 66.38 15.78 0.52
CA ASP A 85 65.62 15.73 1.78
C ASP A 85 65.02 17.12 2.01
N VAL A 86 63.72 17.23 1.81
CA VAL A 86 62.96 18.50 1.75
C VAL A 86 61.94 18.52 2.85
N VAL A 87 61.87 19.60 3.61
CA VAL A 87 60.73 19.94 4.47
C VAL A 87 59.88 20.94 3.70
N TYR A 88 58.60 20.66 3.62
CA TYR A 88 57.65 21.55 2.96
C TYR A 88 56.53 21.98 3.90
N ARG A 89 55.96 23.13 3.64
CA ARG A 89 54.76 23.66 4.27
C ARG A 89 53.91 24.34 3.19
N VAL A 90 52.69 23.90 3.03
CA VAL A 90 51.74 24.41 2.04
C VAL A 90 50.52 24.96 2.78
N ARG A 91 50.21 26.21 2.56
CA ARG A 91 49.06 26.90 3.07
C ARG A 91 48.24 27.45 1.90
N LEU A 92 47.03 26.93 1.73
CA LEU A 92 46.11 27.31 0.68
C LEU A 92 44.88 27.93 1.33
N ASP A 93 44.78 29.24 1.31
CA ASP A 93 43.66 29.99 1.87
C ASP A 93 42.48 30.10 0.87
N LYS A 94 42.74 29.81 -0.41
CA LYS A 94 41.77 29.88 -1.51
C LYS A 94 41.96 28.71 -2.48
N LEU A 95 41.38 27.53 -2.15
CA LEU A 95 41.48 26.35 -3.01
C LEU A 95 40.85 26.51 -4.38
N ASN A 96 39.82 27.37 -4.53
CA ASN A 96 39.18 27.66 -5.82
C ASN A 96 40.13 28.30 -6.84
N ASP A 97 41.13 29.05 -6.41
CA ASP A 97 42.13 29.68 -7.28
C ASP A 97 43.02 28.63 -7.95
N LEU A 98 43.08 27.40 -7.42
CA LEU A 98 43.90 26.31 -7.94
C LEU A 98 43.15 25.37 -8.91
N GLN A 99 41.97 25.76 -9.41
CA GLN A 99 41.14 24.93 -10.29
C GLN A 99 41.89 24.49 -11.57
N THR A 100 42.76 25.32 -12.09
CA THR A 100 43.60 24.96 -13.25
C THR A 100 44.55 23.80 -13.00
N LEU A 101 45.00 23.63 -11.74
CA LEU A 101 45.88 22.55 -11.32
C LEU A 101 45.10 21.30 -10.88
N THR A 102 43.99 21.49 -10.17
CA THR A 102 43.19 20.40 -9.61
C THR A 102 42.21 19.81 -10.61
N GLN A 103 41.93 20.51 -11.71
CA GLN A 103 40.88 20.22 -12.71
C GLN A 103 39.47 20.06 -12.08
N THR A 104 39.33 20.41 -10.83
CA THR A 104 38.11 20.33 -10.05
C THR A 104 37.94 21.61 -9.25
N GLN A 105 36.73 22.14 -9.21
CA GLN A 105 36.44 23.30 -8.39
C GLN A 105 36.42 22.88 -6.92
N LEU A 106 37.52 23.17 -6.21
CA LEU A 106 37.60 22.97 -4.76
C LEU A 106 37.39 24.31 -4.06
N VAL A 107 36.74 24.31 -2.90
CA VAL A 107 36.45 25.53 -2.14
C VAL A 107 36.94 25.33 -0.69
N GLY A 108 37.42 26.42 -0.08
CA GLY A 108 37.87 26.40 1.31
C GLY A 108 39.37 26.56 1.44
N THR A 109 39.88 26.09 2.57
CA THR A 109 41.30 26.20 2.97
C THR A 109 41.93 24.84 3.15
N LEU A 110 43.24 24.74 2.97
CA LEU A 110 44.01 23.51 3.28
C LEU A 110 45.38 23.91 3.81
N PHE A 111 45.76 23.33 4.91
CA PHE A 111 47.12 23.38 5.41
C PHE A 111 47.71 21.97 5.38
N THR A 112 48.98 21.87 4.94
CA THR A 112 49.74 20.63 5.03
C THR A 112 51.22 20.94 5.17
N GLU A 113 51.89 20.15 6.02
CA GLU A 113 53.36 20.22 6.18
C GLU A 113 53.92 18.81 6.31
N GLY A 114 55.18 18.66 5.91
CA GLY A 114 55.81 17.35 5.92
C GLY A 114 57.20 17.33 5.35
N THR A 115 57.63 16.13 5.00
CA THR A 115 58.96 15.89 4.40
C THR A 115 58.82 15.11 3.09
N ALA A 116 59.70 15.40 2.11
CA ALA A 116 59.85 14.64 0.89
C ALA A 116 61.33 14.19 0.80
N LYS A 117 61.59 12.89 0.72
CA LYS A 117 62.94 12.29 0.72
C LYS A 117 63.09 11.29 -0.41
N GLY A 118 64.23 11.26 -1.05
CA GLY A 118 64.53 10.29 -2.10
C GLY A 118 65.23 10.92 -3.28
N ASP A 119 64.96 10.41 -4.45
CA ASP A 119 65.48 10.93 -5.72
C ASP A 119 64.34 10.91 -6.79
N MET A 120 64.67 11.20 -8.05
CA MET A 120 63.71 11.21 -9.15
C MET A 120 63.19 9.84 -9.51
N ALA A 121 63.90 8.75 -9.15
CA ALA A 121 63.44 7.39 -9.44
C ALA A 121 62.51 6.87 -8.33
N PHE A 122 62.84 7.23 -7.07
CA PHE A 122 62.02 6.84 -5.92
C PHE A 122 62.04 7.92 -4.84
N MET A 123 60.85 8.34 -4.40
CA MET A 123 60.73 9.28 -3.28
C MET A 123 59.58 8.88 -2.33
N THR A 124 59.72 9.29 -1.10
CA THR A 124 58.68 9.20 -0.08
C THR A 124 58.26 10.59 0.38
N ILE A 125 56.98 10.80 0.55
CA ILE A 125 56.39 12.02 1.09
C ILE A 125 55.58 11.68 2.30
N ALA A 126 55.90 12.28 3.44
CA ALA A 126 55.14 12.07 4.68
C ALA A 126 54.79 13.41 5.32
N GLY A 127 53.56 13.53 5.83
CA GLY A 127 53.15 14.78 6.41
C GLY A 127 51.85 14.71 7.20
N VAL A 128 51.46 15.89 7.65
CA VAL A 128 50.20 16.14 8.34
C VAL A 128 49.37 17.19 7.60
N SER A 129 48.08 17.17 7.77
CA SER A 129 47.17 18.14 7.14
C SER A 129 45.94 18.39 8.03
N ASP A 130 45.32 19.56 7.86
CA ASP A 130 44.06 19.95 8.47
C ASP A 130 42.87 19.77 7.54
N LEU A 131 42.94 18.86 6.56
CA LEU A 131 41.93 18.61 5.57
C LEU A 131 40.51 18.57 6.19
N ALA A 132 39.65 19.48 5.82
CA ALA A 132 38.31 19.61 6.39
C ALA A 132 38.30 19.68 7.94
N LYS A 133 39.24 20.40 8.53
CA LYS A 133 39.42 20.56 9.99
C LYS A 133 39.80 19.28 10.72
N SER A 134 40.34 18.29 10.00
CA SER A 134 40.72 17.01 10.56
C SER A 134 42.16 17.02 11.12
N GLU A 135 42.47 15.97 11.87
CA GLU A 135 43.85 15.54 12.12
C GLU A 135 44.19 14.48 11.07
N THR A 136 44.83 14.90 9.98
CA THR A 136 45.23 14.00 8.90
C THR A 136 46.74 13.73 8.96
N THR A 137 47.13 12.45 8.86
CA THR A 137 48.49 12.02 8.60
C THR A 137 48.53 11.27 7.28
N TYR A 138 49.60 11.40 6.52
CA TYR A 138 49.72 10.69 5.25
C TYR A 138 51.18 10.31 4.97
N HIS A 139 51.31 9.22 4.20
CA HIS A 139 52.57 8.73 3.66
C HIS A 139 52.34 8.26 2.22
N LEU A 140 53.09 8.79 1.28
CA LEU A 140 53.06 8.44 -0.14
C LEU A 140 54.41 7.96 -0.62
N GLU A 141 54.40 6.98 -1.50
CA GLU A 141 55.56 6.57 -2.27
C GLU A 141 55.35 6.89 -3.74
N LEU A 142 56.36 7.44 -4.35
CA LEU A 142 56.34 7.78 -5.78
C LEU A 142 57.53 7.07 -6.46
N THR A 143 57.23 6.48 -7.62
CA THR A 143 58.23 5.92 -8.53
C THR A 143 58.17 6.71 -9.82
N GLU A 144 59.31 7.26 -10.30
CA GLU A 144 59.39 8.13 -11.47
C GLU A 144 58.35 9.26 -11.39
N LEU A 145 58.24 9.90 -10.22
CA LEU A 145 57.26 10.96 -9.89
C LEU A 145 55.78 10.56 -9.96
N SER A 146 55.48 9.31 -10.22
CA SER A 146 54.13 8.81 -10.22
C SER A 146 53.80 8.14 -8.86
N PRO A 147 52.72 8.48 -8.20
CA PRO A 147 52.37 7.86 -6.91
C PRO A 147 52.07 6.37 -7.09
N THR A 148 52.73 5.56 -6.30
CA THR A 148 52.60 4.08 -6.30
C THR A 148 51.92 3.52 -5.08
N SER A 149 52.10 4.13 -3.92
CA SER A 149 51.39 3.75 -2.70
C SER A 149 50.91 4.97 -1.91
N ILE A 150 49.90 4.78 -1.08
CA ILE A 150 49.40 5.80 -0.17
C ILE A 150 48.82 5.17 1.10
N ILE A 151 49.31 5.67 2.23
CA ILE A 151 48.72 5.42 3.54
C ILE A 151 48.25 6.76 4.08
N ALA A 152 46.98 6.89 4.43
CA ALA A 152 46.45 8.11 5.01
C ALA A 152 45.46 7.79 6.14
N LYS A 153 45.56 8.56 7.21
CA LYS A 153 44.64 8.49 8.36
C LYS A 153 44.07 9.89 8.59
N VAL A 154 42.78 10.00 8.38
CA VAL A 154 41.99 11.22 8.58
C VAL A 154 41.12 11.01 9.82
N LYS A 155 41.28 11.83 10.82
CA LYS A 155 40.49 11.75 12.05
C LYS A 155 39.64 12.97 12.24
N GLN A 156 38.39 12.75 12.60
CA GLN A 156 37.43 13.81 12.95
C GLN A 156 37.23 14.87 11.86
N ALA A 157 37.32 14.48 10.59
CA ALA A 157 37.01 15.42 9.51
C ALA A 157 35.54 15.87 9.58
N ASP A 158 35.32 17.18 9.39
CA ASP A 158 33.98 17.77 9.34
C ASP A 158 33.35 17.50 7.96
N LEU A 159 32.29 16.67 7.93
CA LEU A 159 31.59 16.32 6.69
C LEU A 159 31.02 17.55 5.96
N LEU A 160 30.52 18.54 6.69
CA LEU A 160 30.03 19.79 6.08
C LEU A 160 31.14 20.50 5.31
N THR A 161 32.31 20.59 5.92
CA THR A 161 33.48 21.18 5.26
C THR A 161 33.92 20.35 4.06
N LEU A 162 33.95 19.00 4.17
CA LEU A 162 34.25 18.12 3.04
C LEU A 162 33.30 18.31 1.86
N LEU A 163 31.99 18.33 2.11
CA LEU A 163 30.98 18.56 1.09
C LEU A 163 31.16 19.95 0.46
N GLY A 164 31.37 20.99 1.28
CA GLY A 164 31.64 22.34 0.81
C GLY A 164 32.90 22.43 -0.05
N MET A 165 33.98 21.74 0.31
CA MET A 165 35.23 21.70 -0.44
C MET A 165 35.05 21.18 -1.87
N ILE A 166 34.15 20.22 -2.10
CA ILE A 166 33.83 19.65 -3.43
C ILE A 166 32.62 20.30 -4.09
N GLY A 167 32.18 21.46 -3.59
CA GLY A 167 31.05 22.19 -4.14
C GLY A 167 29.67 21.53 -3.96
N GLN A 168 29.56 20.55 -3.07
CA GLN A 168 28.30 19.90 -2.74
C GLN A 168 27.56 20.66 -1.63
N LYS A 169 26.21 20.62 -1.71
CA LYS A 169 25.38 21.20 -0.64
C LYS A 169 25.52 20.41 0.66
N PRO A 170 25.30 21.02 1.83
CA PRO A 170 25.47 20.39 3.13
C PRO A 170 24.29 19.47 3.50
N TYR A 171 24.07 18.42 2.71
CA TYR A 171 22.95 17.48 2.92
C TYR A 171 23.03 16.71 4.25
N ALA A 172 24.22 16.58 4.81
CA ALA A 172 24.43 15.94 6.11
C ALA A 172 25.62 16.53 6.84
N SER A 173 25.60 16.49 8.16
CA SER A 173 26.72 16.76 9.05
C SER A 173 27.15 15.48 9.74
N ALA A 174 28.46 15.29 9.92
CA ALA A 174 29.03 14.17 10.69
C ALA A 174 30.48 14.46 11.00
N GLN A 175 31.06 13.74 11.97
CA GLN A 175 32.49 13.56 12.07
C GLN A 175 32.88 12.31 11.31
N VAL A 176 33.91 12.40 10.48
CA VAL A 176 34.36 11.33 9.58
C VAL A 176 35.78 10.93 9.95
N ASP A 177 35.96 9.65 10.24
CA ASP A 177 37.27 9.00 10.33
C ASP A 177 37.48 8.18 9.06
N LEU A 178 38.61 8.34 8.39
CA LEU A 178 38.94 7.63 7.16
C LEU A 178 40.39 7.10 7.25
N ASP A 179 40.54 5.78 7.17
CA ASP A 179 41.82 5.13 7.00
C ASP A 179 41.95 4.60 5.57
N VAL A 180 43.02 4.96 4.90
CA VAL A 180 43.37 4.52 3.55
C VAL A 180 44.72 3.86 3.59
N ASP A 181 44.83 2.64 3.07
CA ASP A 181 46.06 1.87 2.94
C ASP A 181 46.08 1.20 1.56
N PHE A 182 46.72 1.87 0.60
CA PHE A 182 46.91 1.35 -0.75
C PHE A 182 48.39 1.03 -0.97
N LYS A 183 48.68 -0.25 -1.13
CA LYS A 183 50.02 -0.76 -1.49
C LYS A 183 50.31 -0.52 -2.97
N ASN A 184 49.28 -0.43 -3.80
CA ASN A 184 49.40 -0.12 -5.20
C ASN A 184 48.19 0.70 -5.65
N ILE A 185 48.44 1.87 -6.23
CA ILE A 185 47.38 2.77 -6.77
C ILE A 185 47.43 2.91 -8.30
N MET A 186 48.24 2.11 -8.97
CA MET A 186 48.29 2.13 -10.43
C MET A 186 46.97 1.63 -11.07
N PRO A 187 46.53 2.21 -12.17
CA PRO A 187 45.38 1.69 -12.91
C PRO A 187 45.51 0.20 -13.21
N HIS A 188 44.41 -0.55 -13.06
CA HIS A 188 44.31 -2.01 -13.24
C HIS A 188 45.16 -2.88 -12.29
N ALA A 189 45.91 -2.26 -11.39
CA ALA A 189 46.72 -2.96 -10.38
C ALA A 189 46.42 -2.48 -8.94
N LEU A 190 45.23 -1.85 -8.76
CA LEU A 190 44.83 -1.29 -7.47
C LEU A 190 44.80 -2.37 -6.39
N ASP A 191 45.52 -2.16 -5.30
CA ASP A 191 45.56 -3.06 -4.14
C ASP A 191 45.60 -2.25 -2.84
N GLY A 192 44.52 -2.34 -2.06
CA GLY A 192 44.44 -1.58 -0.83
C GLY A 192 43.15 -1.77 -0.05
N MET A 193 43.07 -1.04 1.04
CA MET A 193 41.93 -1.05 1.96
C MET A 193 41.49 0.39 2.29
N ILE A 194 40.20 0.57 2.40
CA ILE A 194 39.57 1.80 2.90
C ILE A 194 38.68 1.43 4.05
N THR A 195 38.85 2.10 5.20
CA THR A 195 37.91 2.05 6.32
C THR A 195 37.37 3.45 6.55
N LEU A 196 36.05 3.59 6.50
CA LEU A 196 35.37 4.85 6.76
C LEU A 196 34.37 4.66 7.89
N GLN A 197 34.42 5.55 8.88
CA GLN A 197 33.47 5.59 9.98
C GLN A 197 32.92 7.01 10.11
N THR A 198 31.62 7.10 10.37
CA THR A 198 31.00 8.37 10.70
C THR A 198 30.36 8.31 12.07
N GLN A 199 30.46 9.40 12.80
CA GLN A 199 29.87 9.57 14.11
C GLN A 199 29.05 10.85 14.15
N GLN A 200 28.03 10.88 15.02
CA GLN A 200 27.17 12.06 15.23
C GLN A 200 26.55 12.60 13.94
N GLY A 201 26.25 11.72 12.99
CA GLY A 201 25.66 12.08 11.71
C GLY A 201 24.25 12.64 11.88
N LYS A 202 23.93 13.71 11.14
CA LYS A 202 22.57 14.28 11.04
C LYS A 202 22.29 14.67 9.60
N VAL A 203 21.11 14.36 9.11
CA VAL A 203 20.67 14.74 7.76
C VAL A 203 19.99 16.11 7.80
N ASP A 204 20.28 16.97 6.83
CA ASP A 204 19.54 18.22 6.65
C ASP A 204 18.21 17.95 5.92
N THR A 205 17.16 17.78 6.70
CA THR A 205 15.81 17.48 6.20
C THR A 205 15.20 18.62 5.36
N LYS A 206 15.64 19.86 5.57
CA LYS A 206 15.17 21.03 4.79
C LYS A 206 15.74 21.01 3.38
N LEU A 207 17.04 20.73 3.25
CA LEU A 207 17.69 20.57 1.94
C LEU A 207 17.16 19.35 1.20
N MET A 208 16.92 18.23 1.90
CA MET A 208 16.29 17.05 1.29
C MET A 208 14.90 17.37 0.74
N LYS A 209 14.12 18.17 1.45
CA LYS A 209 12.81 18.62 0.95
C LYS A 209 12.91 19.57 -0.26
N SER A 210 13.82 20.57 -0.19
CA SER A 210 13.93 21.57 -1.26
C SER A 210 14.46 20.98 -2.57
N ASP A 211 15.47 20.12 -2.51
CA ASP A 211 16.20 19.66 -3.67
C ASP A 211 15.66 18.36 -4.26
N PHE A 212 15.15 17.47 -3.41
CA PHE A 212 14.65 16.15 -3.81
C PHE A 212 13.15 15.98 -3.62
N ASN A 213 12.44 16.99 -3.09
CA ASN A 213 11.02 16.92 -2.71
C ASN A 213 10.70 15.78 -1.72
N VAL A 214 11.69 15.38 -0.91
CA VAL A 214 11.56 14.32 0.08
C VAL A 214 11.36 14.94 1.46
N THR A 215 10.17 14.81 2.02
CA THR A 215 9.91 15.17 3.42
C THR A 215 10.26 13.97 4.28
N MET A 216 11.24 14.07 5.16
CA MET A 216 11.65 13.00 6.06
C MET A 216 11.74 13.52 7.50
N PRO A 217 11.60 12.65 8.50
CA PRO A 217 11.81 13.01 9.90
C PRO A 217 13.29 13.32 10.17
N GLU A 218 13.57 13.94 11.32
CA GLU A 218 14.95 14.13 11.76
C GLU A 218 15.67 12.77 11.84
N MET A 219 16.80 12.69 11.14
CA MET A 219 17.60 11.47 11.05
C MET A 219 18.98 11.72 11.63
N ALA A 220 19.28 11.01 12.71
CA ALA A 220 20.63 10.84 13.24
C ALA A 220 21.18 9.50 12.78
N PHE A 221 22.46 9.45 12.41
CA PHE A 221 23.07 8.23 11.89
C PHE A 221 24.54 8.06 12.29
N SER A 222 25.00 6.82 12.25
CA SER A 222 26.40 6.42 12.18
C SER A 222 26.58 5.41 11.07
N MET A 223 27.73 5.41 10.42
CA MET A 223 28.02 4.55 9.27
C MET A 223 29.43 3.97 9.41
N ASN A 224 29.58 2.71 9.05
CA ASN A 224 30.86 2.03 8.91
C ASN A 224 30.94 1.43 7.51
N LEU A 225 32.08 1.61 6.85
CA LEU A 225 32.40 1.00 5.58
C LEU A 225 33.83 0.46 5.64
N ASN A 226 34.00 -0.83 5.39
CA ASN A 226 35.29 -1.44 5.14
C ASN A 226 35.28 -1.91 3.68
N ALA A 227 36.22 -1.48 2.87
CA ALA A 227 36.33 -1.85 1.49
C ALA A 227 37.76 -2.29 1.16
N LYS A 228 37.89 -3.51 0.65
CA LYS A 228 39.15 -4.04 0.10
C LYS A 228 39.07 -3.97 -1.42
N LEU A 229 40.04 -3.31 -2.01
CA LEU A 229 40.16 -3.15 -3.44
C LEU A 229 41.27 -4.07 -3.94
N GLU A 230 40.94 -4.97 -4.87
CA GLU A 230 41.92 -5.85 -5.53
C GLU A 230 41.72 -5.75 -7.04
N ARG A 231 42.60 -5.06 -7.71
CA ARG A 231 42.49 -4.70 -9.15
C ARG A 231 41.17 -3.96 -9.43
N GLU A 232 40.25 -4.63 -10.09
CA GLU A 232 38.94 -4.06 -10.47
C GLU A 232 37.84 -4.49 -9.49
N ARG A 233 38.13 -5.38 -8.54
CA ARG A 233 37.16 -5.91 -7.59
C ARG A 233 37.19 -5.15 -6.28
N ILE A 234 36.00 -4.84 -5.78
CA ILE A 234 35.78 -4.24 -4.46
C ILE A 234 35.03 -5.27 -3.60
N ASP A 235 35.67 -5.79 -2.56
CA ASP A 235 35.02 -6.55 -1.49
C ASP A 235 34.71 -5.58 -0.36
N TYR A 236 33.44 -5.48 0.07
CA TYR A 236 33.06 -4.49 1.06
C TYR A 236 32.12 -5.04 2.14
N ASP A 237 32.14 -4.36 3.27
CA ASP A 237 31.20 -4.52 4.39
C ASP A 237 30.74 -3.13 4.82
N TYR A 238 29.42 -2.93 4.79
CA TYR A 238 28.76 -1.65 5.04
C TYR A 238 27.69 -1.81 6.11
N ALA A 239 27.67 -0.90 7.08
CA ALA A 239 26.63 -0.82 8.09
C ALA A 239 26.24 0.64 8.34
N LEU A 240 24.98 0.95 8.21
CA LEU A 240 24.35 2.21 8.60
C LEU A 240 23.39 1.94 9.76
N SER A 241 23.56 2.66 10.85
CA SER A 241 22.64 2.68 11.97
C SER A 241 22.05 4.06 12.13
N SER A 242 20.73 4.16 12.17
CA SER A 242 20.04 5.42 12.40
C SER A 242 18.89 5.23 13.40
N ASN A 243 18.30 6.34 13.83
CA ASN A 243 17.07 6.31 14.62
C ASN A 243 15.84 5.85 13.83
N LEU A 244 15.93 5.74 12.49
CA LEU A 244 14.83 5.32 11.61
C LEU A 244 14.97 3.87 11.15
N ALA A 245 16.19 3.46 10.80
CA ALA A 245 16.47 2.14 10.25
C ALA A 245 17.93 1.73 10.48
N LYS A 246 18.17 0.41 10.44
CA LYS A 246 19.51 -0.17 10.30
C LYS A 246 19.62 -0.80 8.93
N ILE A 247 20.71 -0.53 8.23
CA ILE A 247 21.01 -1.09 6.90
C ILE A 247 22.38 -1.74 6.95
N THR A 248 22.46 -2.97 6.51
CA THR A 248 23.72 -3.69 6.35
C THR A 248 23.85 -4.18 4.93
N SER A 249 25.05 -4.16 4.39
CA SER A 249 25.34 -4.75 3.09
C SER A 249 26.77 -5.25 3.05
N SER A 250 27.00 -6.42 2.49
CA SER A 250 28.35 -6.94 2.31
C SER A 250 28.42 -7.79 1.04
N GLY A 251 29.57 -7.75 0.38
CA GLY A 251 29.73 -8.52 -0.84
C GLY A 251 30.79 -7.98 -1.77
N LYS A 252 30.61 -8.25 -3.05
CA LYS A 252 31.57 -7.94 -4.11
C LYS A 252 30.93 -7.06 -5.17
N VAL A 253 31.69 -6.07 -5.62
CA VAL A 253 31.33 -5.19 -6.73
C VAL A 253 32.49 -5.14 -7.70
N LEU A 254 32.18 -5.34 -8.98
CA LEU A 254 33.07 -4.97 -10.07
C LEU A 254 32.49 -3.72 -10.72
N PRO A 255 33.20 -2.59 -10.71
CA PRO A 255 32.71 -1.36 -11.35
C PRO A 255 32.64 -1.46 -12.88
N GLU A 256 33.60 -2.16 -13.51
CA GLU A 256 33.69 -2.26 -14.97
C GLU A 256 34.24 -3.64 -15.43
N PRO A 257 33.45 -4.48 -16.18
CA PRO A 257 32.02 -4.29 -16.41
C PRO A 257 31.24 -4.41 -15.11
N PHE A 258 30.20 -3.57 -14.96
CA PHE A 258 29.45 -3.52 -13.72
C PHE A 258 28.82 -4.88 -13.36
N SER A 259 29.14 -5.38 -12.20
CA SER A 259 28.46 -6.55 -11.61
C SER A 259 28.52 -6.53 -10.09
N VAL A 260 27.53 -7.14 -9.48
CA VAL A 260 27.40 -7.24 -8.03
C VAL A 260 27.08 -8.66 -7.58
N ASP A 261 27.59 -9.03 -6.41
CA ASP A 261 27.22 -10.24 -5.67
C ASP A 261 27.29 -9.87 -4.18
N LEU A 262 26.15 -9.48 -3.61
CA LEU A 262 26.07 -8.92 -2.27
C LEU A 262 24.89 -9.47 -1.46
N LYS A 263 25.03 -9.43 -0.16
CA LYS A 263 23.98 -9.62 0.83
C LYS A 263 23.52 -8.26 1.33
N TYR A 264 22.25 -8.16 1.70
CA TYR A 264 21.70 -6.96 2.31
C TYR A 264 20.79 -7.30 3.48
N GLY A 265 20.68 -6.37 4.42
CA GLY A 265 19.73 -6.41 5.54
C GLY A 265 19.21 -5.01 5.83
N ILE A 266 17.90 -4.90 6.02
CA ILE A 266 17.19 -3.66 6.37
C ILE A 266 16.31 -3.96 7.57
N ASP A 267 16.45 -3.21 8.66
CA ASP A 267 15.64 -3.33 9.88
C ASP A 267 15.04 -1.95 10.18
N VAL A 268 13.74 -1.82 9.93
CA VAL A 268 12.96 -0.61 10.18
C VAL A 268 12.13 -0.82 11.44
N GLN A 269 12.26 0.07 12.43
CA GLN A 269 11.51 -0.03 13.68
C GLN A 269 10.06 0.45 13.51
N GLU A 270 9.83 1.47 12.68
CA GLU A 270 8.52 2.05 12.47
C GLU A 270 8.40 2.59 11.03
N LEU A 271 7.56 1.96 10.22
CA LEU A 271 7.33 2.35 8.82
C LEU A 271 6.60 3.69 8.68
N ALA A 272 5.82 4.11 9.67
CA ALA A 272 5.06 5.37 9.62
C ALA A 272 5.96 6.60 9.44
N VAL A 273 7.22 6.53 9.87
CA VAL A 273 8.19 7.62 9.69
C VAL A 273 8.51 7.89 8.21
N PHE A 274 8.32 6.88 7.35
CA PHE A 274 8.55 6.98 5.90
C PHE A 274 7.29 7.38 5.10
N LYS A 275 6.15 7.64 5.76
CA LYS A 275 4.91 8.07 5.10
C LYS A 275 5.11 9.21 4.09
N PRO A 276 5.93 10.23 4.38
CA PRO A 276 6.17 11.32 3.42
C PRO A 276 6.88 10.88 2.13
N ILE A 277 7.58 9.74 2.15
CA ILE A 277 8.30 9.17 1.00
C ILE A 277 7.44 8.15 0.27
N THR A 278 6.73 7.28 1.03
CA THR A 278 5.95 6.17 0.47
C THR A 278 4.59 6.59 -0.05
N ASN A 279 4.11 7.78 0.32
CA ASN A 279 2.73 8.26 0.10
C ASN A 279 1.65 7.26 0.58
N GLY A 280 2.05 6.26 1.37
CA GLY A 280 1.18 5.21 1.88
C GLY A 280 1.09 5.24 3.40
N PRO A 281 -0.04 4.84 3.98
CA PRO A 281 -0.26 4.82 5.43
C PRO A 281 0.37 3.56 6.06
N LEU A 282 1.62 3.25 5.73
CA LEU A 282 2.31 2.09 6.30
C LEU A 282 2.83 2.41 7.70
N ARG A 283 2.67 1.48 8.65
CA ARG A 283 3.19 1.58 10.02
C ARG A 283 3.61 0.22 10.58
N GLY A 284 4.35 0.26 11.69
CA GLY A 284 4.91 -0.93 12.35
C GLY A 284 6.30 -1.30 11.87
N PRO A 285 6.91 -2.33 12.45
CA PRO A 285 8.27 -2.76 12.13
C PRO A 285 8.33 -3.61 10.85
N MET A 286 9.50 -3.59 10.19
CA MET A 286 9.80 -4.46 9.04
C MET A 286 11.27 -4.84 9.04
N LYS A 287 11.56 -6.12 8.87
CA LYS A 287 12.89 -6.63 8.56
C LYS A 287 12.91 -7.26 7.18
N LEU A 288 13.94 -6.96 6.45
CA LEU A 288 14.16 -7.43 5.09
C LEU A 288 15.62 -7.82 4.92
N TYR A 289 15.91 -9.01 4.42
CA TYR A 289 17.27 -9.47 4.15
C TYR A 289 17.30 -10.43 2.97
N GLY A 290 18.40 -10.42 2.25
CA GLY A 290 18.54 -11.24 1.05
C GLY A 290 19.84 -11.01 0.31
N ASN A 291 19.82 -11.32 -0.99
CA ASN A 291 20.97 -11.21 -1.86
C ASN A 291 20.61 -10.42 -3.13
N VAL A 292 21.62 -9.77 -3.69
CA VAL A 292 21.56 -9.14 -5.01
C VAL A 292 22.72 -9.65 -5.83
N LYS A 293 22.46 -10.19 -7.02
CA LYS A 293 23.47 -10.75 -7.89
C LYS A 293 23.18 -10.49 -9.36
N GLY A 294 24.18 -10.02 -10.08
CA GLY A 294 24.07 -9.84 -11.53
C GLY A 294 24.76 -8.59 -12.05
N THR A 295 24.40 -8.24 -13.27
CA THR A 295 24.88 -7.06 -14.01
C THR A 295 23.76 -6.03 -14.13
N LYS A 296 24.03 -4.90 -14.78
CA LYS A 296 23.03 -3.88 -15.06
C LYS A 296 21.91 -4.40 -15.98
N GLU A 297 22.25 -5.27 -16.94
CA GLU A 297 21.32 -5.85 -17.90
C GLU A 297 20.45 -6.96 -17.30
N SER A 298 20.96 -7.63 -16.24
CA SER A 298 20.25 -8.72 -15.59
C SER A 298 20.70 -8.85 -14.14
N MET A 299 19.89 -8.36 -13.22
CA MET A 299 20.16 -8.38 -11.78
C MET A 299 19.05 -9.15 -11.05
N LYS A 300 19.42 -10.21 -10.38
CA LYS A 300 18.52 -10.99 -9.53
C LYS A 300 18.59 -10.47 -8.10
N VAL A 301 17.43 -10.19 -7.54
CA VAL A 301 17.25 -9.83 -6.14
C VAL A 301 16.37 -10.88 -5.49
N ASP A 302 16.84 -11.49 -4.42
CA ASP A 302 16.01 -12.38 -3.60
C ASP A 302 16.04 -11.93 -2.15
N GLY A 303 14.99 -12.26 -1.42
CA GLY A 303 14.93 -11.87 -0.01
C GLY A 303 13.85 -12.57 0.78
N LYS A 304 13.94 -12.33 2.10
CA LYS A 304 12.98 -12.75 3.10
C LYS A 304 12.61 -11.59 3.99
N SER A 305 11.41 -11.64 4.55
CA SER A 305 10.89 -10.63 5.47
C SER A 305 10.02 -11.29 6.54
N ASP A 306 9.98 -10.71 7.72
CA ASP A 306 9.03 -11.03 8.79
C ASP A 306 7.84 -10.08 8.83
N PHE A 307 7.57 -9.42 7.71
CA PHE A 307 6.47 -8.47 7.54
C PHE A 307 5.16 -8.99 8.15
N SER A 308 4.56 -8.22 9.06
CA SER A 308 3.35 -8.64 9.81
C SER A 308 3.49 -9.96 10.59
N GLY A 309 4.71 -10.38 10.93
CA GLY A 309 4.99 -11.66 11.56
C GLY A 309 4.82 -12.86 10.63
N SER A 310 4.98 -12.65 9.32
CA SER A 310 4.84 -13.66 8.27
C SER A 310 6.15 -14.35 7.94
N ASP A 311 6.02 -15.46 7.20
CA ASP A 311 7.09 -16.08 6.43
C ASP A 311 7.00 -15.56 4.99
N THR A 312 7.65 -14.42 4.74
CA THR A 312 7.69 -13.81 3.40
C THR A 312 9.01 -14.14 2.70
N SER A 313 8.91 -14.55 1.44
CA SER A 313 10.05 -14.68 0.53
C SER A 313 9.71 -14.07 -0.82
N PHE A 314 10.69 -13.50 -1.50
CA PHE A 314 10.49 -12.94 -2.83
C PHE A 314 11.74 -13.10 -3.70
N GLN A 315 11.52 -13.05 -5.01
CA GLN A 315 12.56 -12.97 -6.04
C GLN A 315 12.12 -11.96 -7.09
N ALA A 316 13.04 -11.11 -7.51
CA ALA A 316 12.82 -10.16 -8.59
C ALA A 316 13.98 -10.20 -9.58
N LEU A 317 13.68 -10.02 -10.84
CA LEU A 317 14.66 -9.77 -11.89
C LEU A 317 14.56 -8.30 -12.29
N LEU A 318 15.70 -7.62 -12.25
CA LEU A 318 15.82 -6.22 -12.67
C LEU A 318 16.62 -6.13 -13.96
N LYS A 319 16.28 -5.19 -14.80
CA LYS A 319 17.05 -4.74 -15.95
C LYS A 319 17.18 -3.23 -15.89
N ASP A 320 18.38 -2.70 -16.03
CA ASP A 320 18.67 -1.29 -15.86
C ASP A 320 18.16 -0.73 -14.51
N PHE A 321 18.21 -1.56 -13.45
CA PHE A 321 17.68 -1.30 -12.10
C PHE A 321 16.15 -1.19 -12.00
N GLU A 322 15.40 -1.44 -13.07
CA GLU A 322 13.94 -1.51 -13.06
C GLU A 322 13.45 -2.96 -12.89
N PRO A 323 12.45 -3.21 -12.05
CA PRO A 323 11.91 -4.55 -11.88
C PRO A 323 11.17 -5.01 -13.14
N ILE A 324 11.61 -6.16 -13.70
CA ILE A 324 10.97 -6.82 -14.84
C ILE A 324 10.01 -7.88 -14.36
N THR A 325 10.48 -8.78 -13.46
CA THR A 325 9.63 -9.81 -12.87
C THR A 325 9.65 -9.75 -11.36
N LEU A 326 8.59 -10.21 -10.74
CA LEU A 326 8.49 -10.34 -9.29
C LEU A 326 7.70 -11.60 -8.93
N GLU A 327 8.31 -12.49 -8.18
CA GLU A 327 7.64 -13.58 -7.49
C GLU A 327 7.71 -13.30 -5.98
N ALA A 328 6.58 -13.37 -5.28
CA ALA A 328 6.55 -13.24 -3.83
C ALA A 328 5.57 -14.24 -3.20
N LYS A 329 6.00 -14.86 -2.12
CA LYS A 329 5.17 -15.77 -1.31
C LYS A 329 5.17 -15.28 0.12
N MET A 330 3.99 -14.97 0.62
CA MET A 330 3.77 -14.52 1.99
C MET A 330 2.83 -15.51 2.67
N LYS A 331 3.31 -16.14 3.74
CA LYS A 331 2.53 -17.12 4.51
C LYS A 331 2.38 -16.66 5.94
N ASN A 332 1.32 -17.14 6.59
CA ASN A 332 1.09 -16.89 8.02
C ASN A 332 0.99 -15.40 8.39
N LEU A 333 0.61 -14.51 7.45
CA LEU A 333 0.35 -13.12 7.79
C LEU A 333 -0.86 -13.06 8.74
N LYS A 334 -0.72 -12.38 9.84
CA LYS A 334 -1.85 -12.11 10.74
C LYS A 334 -2.66 -10.94 10.20
N LEU A 335 -3.93 -11.19 9.85
CA LEU A 335 -4.79 -10.19 9.20
C LEU A 335 -4.89 -8.91 10.03
N GLU A 336 -5.04 -9.02 11.35
CA GLU A 336 -5.07 -7.87 12.26
C GLU A 336 -3.79 -7.03 12.20
N LYS A 337 -2.62 -7.65 12.01
CA LYS A 337 -1.36 -6.93 11.83
C LYS A 337 -1.26 -6.27 10.45
N VAL A 338 -1.76 -6.93 9.41
CA VAL A 338 -1.82 -6.33 8.07
C VAL A 338 -2.72 -5.11 8.08
N LEU A 339 -3.90 -5.21 8.68
CA LEU A 339 -4.81 -4.08 8.85
C LEU A 339 -4.14 -2.93 9.63
N TYR A 340 -3.49 -3.25 10.74
CA TYR A 340 -2.71 -2.27 11.51
C TYR A 340 -1.65 -1.59 10.65
N MET A 341 -0.86 -2.36 9.89
CA MET A 341 0.21 -1.82 9.05
C MET A 341 -0.31 -0.94 7.91
N LEU A 342 -1.51 -1.22 7.39
CA LEU A 342 -2.17 -0.43 6.35
C LEU A 342 -3.00 0.74 6.90
N ASP A 343 -2.89 1.04 8.20
CA ASP A 343 -3.67 2.07 8.90
C ASP A 343 -5.19 1.87 8.76
N GLN A 344 -5.61 0.61 8.68
CA GLN A 344 -7.02 0.23 8.63
C GLN A 344 -7.53 -0.12 10.02
N PRO A 345 -8.83 0.12 10.29
CA PRO A 345 -9.44 -0.35 11.53
C PRO A 345 -9.34 -1.87 11.68
N HIS A 346 -9.27 -2.34 12.91
CA HIS A 346 -9.30 -3.77 13.23
C HIS A 346 -10.74 -4.31 13.11
N TYR A 347 -11.16 -4.65 11.90
CA TYR A 347 -12.50 -5.18 11.63
C TYR A 347 -12.53 -6.69 11.42
N ALA A 348 -11.37 -7.34 11.33
CA ALA A 348 -11.29 -8.80 11.19
C ALA A 348 -9.94 -9.35 11.68
N ASP A 349 -9.97 -10.57 12.19
CA ASP A 349 -8.82 -11.44 12.46
C ASP A 349 -8.75 -12.54 11.41
N GLY A 350 -7.60 -13.23 11.33
CA GLY A 350 -7.42 -14.37 10.45
C GLY A 350 -5.98 -14.60 10.04
N VAL A 351 -5.76 -15.68 9.31
CA VAL A 351 -4.45 -16.00 8.72
C VAL A 351 -4.53 -15.82 7.22
N LEU A 352 -3.76 -14.85 6.73
CA LEU A 352 -3.67 -14.48 5.32
C LEU A 352 -2.43 -15.09 4.69
N SER A 353 -2.57 -15.61 3.48
CA SER A 353 -1.48 -16.00 2.60
C SER A 353 -1.63 -15.28 1.26
N LEU A 354 -0.51 -14.85 0.69
CA LEU A 354 -0.46 -14.13 -0.57
C LEU A 354 0.62 -14.75 -1.46
N ASP A 355 0.26 -15.14 -2.67
CA ASP A 355 1.17 -15.55 -3.73
C ASP A 355 1.08 -14.52 -4.87
N VAL A 356 2.21 -13.94 -5.23
CA VAL A 356 2.35 -12.95 -6.32
C VAL A 356 3.30 -13.51 -7.36
N ASP A 357 2.90 -13.47 -8.61
CA ASP A 357 3.72 -13.87 -9.75
C ASP A 357 3.51 -12.84 -10.87
N LEU A 358 4.44 -11.90 -11.00
CA LEU A 358 4.43 -10.86 -12.01
C LEU A 358 5.45 -11.20 -13.11
N SER A 359 4.96 -11.52 -14.29
CA SER A 359 5.78 -11.70 -15.49
C SER A 359 6.23 -10.37 -16.10
N ASP A 360 5.54 -9.28 -15.79
CA ASP A 360 5.97 -7.90 -16.01
C ASP A 360 5.57 -7.06 -14.79
N ALA A 361 6.58 -6.58 -14.05
CA ALA A 361 6.39 -5.82 -12.80
C ALA A 361 6.40 -4.30 -13.00
N ARG A 362 6.59 -3.83 -14.25
CA ARG A 362 6.57 -2.39 -14.56
C ARG A 362 5.17 -1.82 -14.50
N SER A 363 5.01 -0.68 -13.86
CA SER A 363 3.69 -0.09 -13.57
C SER A 363 2.80 0.14 -14.81
N LYS A 364 3.40 0.48 -15.95
CA LYS A 364 2.65 0.74 -17.21
C LYS A 364 2.27 -0.51 -17.99
N SER A 365 2.90 -1.65 -17.71
CA SER A 365 2.72 -2.91 -18.43
C SER A 365 2.52 -4.09 -17.49
N LEU A 366 2.04 -3.83 -16.28
CA LEU A 366 1.85 -4.80 -15.21
C LEU A 366 1.12 -6.04 -15.71
N LYS A 367 1.77 -7.21 -15.60
CA LYS A 367 1.20 -8.51 -15.98
C LYS A 367 1.55 -9.58 -14.98
N GLY A 368 0.60 -10.44 -14.69
CA GLY A 368 0.84 -11.55 -13.79
C GLY A 368 -0.39 -12.02 -13.06
N SER A 369 -0.18 -12.66 -11.93
CA SER A 369 -1.25 -13.16 -11.08
C SER A 369 -0.99 -12.88 -9.61
N VAL A 370 -2.07 -12.71 -8.87
CA VAL A 370 -2.07 -12.58 -7.41
C VAL A 370 -3.12 -13.51 -6.84
N LYS A 371 -2.72 -14.41 -5.96
CA LYS A 371 -3.63 -15.28 -5.22
C LYS A 371 -3.60 -14.93 -3.75
N THR A 372 -4.78 -14.69 -3.17
CA THR A 372 -4.94 -14.40 -1.73
C THR A 372 -5.82 -15.46 -1.10
N THR A 373 -5.44 -15.92 0.09
CA THR A 373 -6.25 -16.83 0.89
C THR A 373 -6.29 -16.33 2.31
N ILE A 374 -7.49 -16.21 2.88
CA ILE A 374 -7.70 -15.97 4.31
C ILE A 374 -8.39 -17.20 4.86
N ILE A 375 -7.86 -17.77 5.92
CA ILE A 375 -8.46 -18.89 6.64
C ILE A 375 -8.67 -18.52 8.10
N ASN A 376 -9.68 -19.16 8.71
CA ASN A 376 -10.07 -18.89 10.08
C ASN A 376 -10.36 -17.39 10.32
N GLY A 377 -10.93 -16.73 9.33
CA GLY A 377 -11.34 -15.34 9.43
C GLY A 377 -12.42 -15.16 10.49
N LEU A 378 -12.33 -14.11 11.28
CA LEU A 378 -13.31 -13.73 12.28
C LEU A 378 -13.59 -12.23 12.17
N LEU A 379 -14.83 -11.85 11.88
CA LEU A 379 -15.23 -10.44 11.86
C LEU A 379 -15.39 -9.90 13.28
N ASP A 380 -14.95 -8.68 13.53
CA ASP A 380 -15.29 -7.94 14.74
C ASP A 380 -16.75 -7.47 14.66
N SER A 381 -17.65 -8.25 15.25
CA SER A 381 -19.10 -8.01 15.21
C SER A 381 -19.48 -6.64 15.79
N LYS A 382 -18.78 -6.16 16.81
CA LYS A 382 -19.04 -4.85 17.44
C LYS A 382 -18.62 -3.71 16.50
N TYR A 383 -17.42 -3.82 15.93
CA TYR A 383 -16.96 -2.84 14.97
C TYR A 383 -17.89 -2.78 13.75
N MET A 384 -18.22 -3.93 13.15
CA MET A 384 -19.11 -4.03 11.99
C MET A 384 -20.49 -3.44 12.29
N SER A 385 -21.06 -3.77 13.44
CA SER A 385 -22.37 -3.25 13.85
C SER A 385 -22.38 -1.73 13.99
N LYS A 386 -21.30 -1.14 14.52
CA LYS A 386 -21.16 0.31 14.64
C LYS A 386 -20.90 0.97 13.29
N ALA A 387 -20.00 0.42 12.49
CA ALA A 387 -19.59 0.99 11.20
C ALA A 387 -20.75 1.07 10.20
N TYR A 388 -21.63 0.04 10.21
CA TYR A 388 -22.80 -0.03 9.32
C TYR A 388 -24.11 0.39 10.00
N ALA A 389 -24.03 0.93 11.21
CA ALA A 389 -25.19 1.40 11.98
C ALA A 389 -26.31 0.34 12.13
N PHE A 390 -25.93 -0.94 12.30
CA PHE A 390 -26.91 -1.99 12.53
C PHE A 390 -27.65 -1.75 13.85
N LYS A 391 -28.95 -2.00 13.86
CA LYS A 391 -29.82 -1.80 15.05
C LYS A 391 -29.65 -2.87 16.12
N SER A 392 -29.09 -4.00 15.76
CA SER A 392 -28.70 -5.09 16.67
C SER A 392 -27.31 -5.58 16.30
N GLU A 393 -26.64 -6.20 17.26
CA GLU A 393 -25.27 -6.67 17.06
C GLU A 393 -25.23 -7.81 16.03
N MET A 394 -24.29 -7.73 15.09
CA MET A 394 -24.00 -8.78 14.13
C MET A 394 -23.58 -10.07 14.87
N PRO A 395 -24.07 -11.25 14.52
CA PRO A 395 -23.64 -12.49 15.16
C PRO A 395 -22.17 -12.77 14.88
N ARG A 396 -21.56 -13.60 15.74
CA ARG A 396 -20.18 -14.06 15.50
C ARG A 396 -20.06 -14.65 14.11
N THR A 397 -19.25 -14.03 13.27
CA THR A 397 -19.10 -14.41 11.86
C THR A 397 -17.69 -14.88 11.59
N ILE A 398 -17.58 -16.16 11.26
CA ILE A 398 -16.35 -16.79 10.78
C ILE A 398 -16.39 -16.89 9.26
N PHE A 399 -15.22 -16.75 8.62
CA PHE A 399 -15.14 -16.82 7.16
C PHE A 399 -13.79 -17.35 6.65
N ASP A 400 -13.83 -17.92 5.45
CA ASP A 400 -12.67 -18.19 4.63
C ASP A 400 -12.86 -17.46 3.30
N LEU A 401 -11.79 -16.80 2.82
CA LEU A 401 -11.79 -16.06 1.57
C LEU A 401 -10.66 -16.55 0.68
N THR A 402 -10.96 -16.82 -0.57
CA THR A 402 -9.94 -17.07 -1.61
C THR A 402 -10.18 -16.12 -2.78
N THR A 403 -9.12 -15.44 -3.20
CA THR A 403 -9.14 -14.65 -4.43
C THR A 403 -8.03 -15.09 -5.37
N SER A 404 -8.29 -14.98 -6.67
CA SER A 404 -7.28 -15.23 -7.71
C SER A 404 -7.45 -14.17 -8.79
N SER A 405 -6.47 -13.28 -8.87
CA SER A 405 -6.48 -12.14 -9.78
C SER A 405 -5.46 -12.34 -10.90
N VAL A 406 -5.84 -12.00 -12.11
CA VAL A 406 -4.97 -11.88 -13.28
C VAL A 406 -4.87 -10.39 -13.62
N LEU A 407 -3.64 -9.92 -13.71
CA LEU A 407 -3.29 -8.53 -13.99
C LEU A 407 -2.87 -8.39 -15.44
N ASN A 408 -3.41 -7.41 -16.15
CA ASN A 408 -3.02 -7.11 -17.52
C ASN A 408 -3.11 -5.60 -17.77
N ALA A 409 -2.01 -4.91 -17.52
CA ALA A 409 -1.91 -3.45 -17.54
C ALA A 409 -2.99 -2.81 -16.65
N ASN A 410 -3.97 -2.13 -17.24
CA ASN A 410 -5.03 -1.45 -16.51
C ASN A 410 -6.21 -2.35 -16.12
N VAL A 411 -6.21 -3.61 -16.56
CA VAL A 411 -7.32 -4.55 -16.34
C VAL A 411 -6.94 -5.59 -15.31
N ILE A 412 -7.83 -5.83 -14.36
CA ILE A 412 -7.72 -6.87 -13.35
C ILE A 412 -8.94 -7.78 -13.43
N ASP A 413 -8.73 -9.05 -13.76
CA ASP A 413 -9.76 -10.08 -13.69
C ASP A 413 -9.56 -10.90 -12.41
N THR A 414 -10.54 -10.89 -11.51
CA THR A 414 -10.46 -11.56 -10.20
C THR A 414 -11.59 -12.57 -10.03
N LYS A 415 -11.23 -13.76 -9.57
CA LYS A 415 -12.17 -14.75 -9.04
C LYS A 415 -12.20 -14.63 -7.52
N VAL A 416 -13.41 -14.65 -6.92
CA VAL A 416 -13.62 -14.60 -5.47
C VAL A 416 -14.49 -15.75 -5.01
N THR A 417 -14.08 -16.41 -3.94
CA THR A 417 -14.87 -17.36 -3.19
C THR A 417 -14.82 -17.00 -1.71
N LEU A 418 -15.96 -16.65 -1.15
CA LEU A 418 -16.14 -16.36 0.27
C LEU A 418 -17.08 -17.41 0.87
N ASN A 419 -16.62 -18.10 1.88
CA ASN A 419 -17.43 -19.02 2.67
C ASN A 419 -17.51 -18.49 4.10
N SER A 420 -18.72 -18.33 4.62
CA SER A 420 -18.93 -17.95 6.01
C SER A 420 -20.09 -18.75 6.63
N ASN A 421 -20.21 -18.68 7.94
CA ASN A 421 -21.36 -19.28 8.65
C ASN A 421 -22.68 -18.53 8.38
N LEU A 422 -22.65 -17.33 7.78
CA LEU A 422 -23.85 -16.58 7.38
C LEU A 422 -24.24 -16.87 5.93
N ALA A 423 -23.26 -16.82 5.01
CA ALA A 423 -23.50 -16.97 3.58
C ALA A 423 -22.24 -17.43 2.83
N THR A 424 -22.43 -17.96 1.64
CA THR A 424 -21.37 -18.19 0.67
C THR A 424 -21.56 -17.23 -0.51
N LEU A 425 -20.46 -16.65 -1.00
CA LEU A 425 -20.45 -15.78 -2.17
C LEU A 425 -19.38 -16.25 -3.15
N ASN A 426 -19.78 -16.48 -4.39
CA ASN A 426 -18.90 -16.85 -5.49
C ASN A 426 -19.03 -15.84 -6.62
N MET A 427 -17.92 -15.27 -7.03
CA MET A 427 -17.79 -14.40 -8.21
C MET A 427 -16.72 -15.03 -9.11
N GLN A 428 -17.11 -15.52 -10.28
CA GLN A 428 -16.19 -16.28 -11.15
C GLN A 428 -15.27 -15.35 -11.93
N LYS A 429 -15.73 -14.13 -12.24
CA LYS A 429 -14.94 -13.14 -12.93
C LYS A 429 -15.41 -11.73 -12.54
N ILE A 430 -14.63 -11.08 -11.69
CA ILE A 430 -14.74 -9.64 -11.45
C ILE A 430 -13.81 -8.97 -12.46
N HIS A 431 -14.36 -8.23 -13.39
CA HIS A 431 -13.60 -7.44 -14.35
C HIS A 431 -13.52 -6.01 -13.82
N PHE A 432 -12.32 -5.53 -13.54
CA PHE A 432 -12.06 -4.17 -13.07
C PHE A 432 -11.10 -3.47 -14.02
N ASP A 433 -11.53 -2.34 -14.59
CA ASP A 433 -10.70 -1.46 -15.40
C ASP A 433 -10.28 -0.23 -14.59
N MET A 434 -8.98 -0.10 -14.34
CA MET A 434 -8.41 1.01 -13.56
C MET A 434 -8.45 2.35 -14.33
N SER A 435 -8.66 2.34 -15.65
CA SER A 435 -8.64 3.56 -16.46
C SER A 435 -9.89 4.42 -16.24
N ASP A 436 -11.04 3.80 -16.00
CA ASP A 436 -12.32 4.45 -15.75
C ASP A 436 -12.96 4.04 -14.42
N ALA A 437 -12.26 3.23 -13.62
CA ALA A 437 -12.72 2.66 -12.36
C ALA A 437 -14.01 1.83 -12.48
N SER A 438 -14.27 1.24 -13.66
CA SER A 438 -15.44 0.39 -13.87
C SER A 438 -15.22 -1.01 -13.34
N LEU A 439 -16.29 -1.60 -12.78
CA LEU A 439 -16.30 -2.96 -12.26
C LEU A 439 -17.54 -3.70 -12.77
N SER A 440 -17.35 -4.94 -13.23
CA SER A 440 -18.47 -5.82 -13.56
C SER A 440 -18.16 -7.25 -13.09
N THR A 441 -19.19 -7.97 -12.62
CA THR A 441 -19.06 -9.36 -12.19
C THR A 441 -20.39 -10.09 -12.22
N ASP A 442 -20.31 -11.39 -12.51
CA ASP A 442 -21.38 -12.33 -12.18
C ASP A 442 -21.20 -12.78 -10.73
N TYR A 443 -22.28 -12.94 -10.00
CA TYR A 443 -22.23 -13.43 -8.64
C TYR A 443 -23.24 -14.54 -8.36
N LYS A 444 -22.91 -15.39 -7.39
CA LYS A 444 -23.81 -16.36 -6.79
C LYS A 444 -23.69 -16.29 -5.28
N LEU A 445 -24.79 -15.97 -4.63
CA LEU A 445 -24.93 -15.84 -3.19
C LEU A 445 -25.84 -16.96 -2.67
N SER A 446 -25.47 -17.60 -1.58
CA SER A 446 -26.32 -18.56 -0.87
C SER A 446 -26.28 -18.28 0.63
N ALA A 447 -27.45 -18.04 1.21
CA ALA A 447 -27.63 -17.92 2.65
C ALA A 447 -28.64 -19.00 3.09
N GLN A 448 -28.21 -19.91 3.95
CA GLN A 448 -29.07 -21.04 4.38
C GLN A 448 -30.06 -20.66 5.48
N ASN A 449 -29.75 -19.66 6.28
CA ASN A 449 -30.58 -19.18 7.38
C ASN A 449 -30.79 -17.67 7.28
N LEU A 450 -31.93 -17.24 6.80
CA LEU A 450 -32.28 -15.83 6.68
C LEU A 450 -32.46 -15.14 8.05
N ASP A 451 -32.82 -15.87 9.11
CA ASP A 451 -32.94 -15.29 10.45
C ASP A 451 -31.61 -14.78 11.01
N ALA A 452 -30.51 -15.36 10.57
CA ALA A 452 -29.16 -14.90 10.92
C ALA A 452 -28.87 -13.46 10.47
N PHE A 453 -29.65 -12.93 9.52
CA PHE A 453 -29.54 -11.54 9.03
C PHE A 453 -30.47 -10.55 9.74
N TYR A 454 -31.10 -10.97 10.85
CA TYR A 454 -31.96 -10.09 11.65
C TYR A 454 -31.27 -8.78 12.04
N PHE A 455 -29.97 -8.81 12.33
CA PHE A 455 -29.18 -7.63 12.67
C PHE A 455 -29.22 -6.54 11.59
N ALA A 456 -29.32 -6.93 10.32
CA ALA A 456 -29.37 -6.02 9.18
C ALA A 456 -30.81 -5.71 8.74
N THR A 457 -31.68 -6.73 8.69
CA THR A 457 -33.05 -6.62 8.14
C THR A 457 -34.07 -6.15 9.18
N GLN A 458 -33.78 -6.33 10.47
CA GLN A 458 -34.72 -6.13 11.59
C GLN A 458 -36.01 -6.97 11.43
N ARG A 459 -35.93 -8.05 10.68
CA ARG A 459 -37.03 -8.97 10.43
C ARG A 459 -36.62 -10.40 10.63
N HIS A 460 -37.38 -11.13 11.44
CA HIS A 460 -37.24 -12.54 11.53
C HIS A 460 -37.81 -13.20 10.26
N MET A 461 -37.03 -14.09 9.67
CA MET A 461 -37.39 -14.82 8.46
C MET A 461 -36.98 -16.28 8.59
N ARG A 462 -37.71 -17.18 7.95
CA ARG A 462 -37.39 -18.62 7.92
C ARG A 462 -36.81 -19.02 6.57
N GLY A 463 -36.04 -20.11 6.58
CA GLY A 463 -35.48 -20.71 5.36
C GLY A 463 -34.23 -20.02 4.89
N GLY A 464 -33.84 -20.30 3.67
CA GLY A 464 -32.68 -19.77 3.01
C GLY A 464 -32.99 -19.14 1.66
N ILE A 465 -31.99 -18.53 1.04
CA ILE A 465 -32.05 -17.94 -0.29
C ILE A 465 -30.82 -18.33 -1.09
N VAL A 466 -31.02 -18.61 -2.37
CA VAL A 466 -29.94 -18.65 -3.36
C VAL A 466 -30.28 -17.60 -4.41
N ALA A 467 -29.38 -16.70 -4.64
CA ALA A 467 -29.51 -15.65 -5.63
C ALA A 467 -28.26 -15.60 -6.51
N ASP A 468 -28.45 -15.36 -7.78
CA ASP A 468 -27.40 -15.11 -8.76
C ASP A 468 -27.77 -13.91 -9.64
N GLY A 469 -26.78 -13.35 -10.31
CA GLY A 469 -27.01 -12.20 -11.16
C GLY A 469 -25.71 -11.53 -11.60
N VAL A 470 -25.85 -10.30 -12.06
CA VAL A 470 -24.75 -9.47 -12.54
C VAL A 470 -24.71 -8.17 -11.74
N PHE A 471 -23.53 -7.79 -11.29
CA PHE A 471 -23.26 -6.49 -10.68
C PHE A 471 -22.37 -5.68 -11.61
N LYS A 472 -22.71 -4.42 -11.82
CA LYS A 472 -21.90 -3.44 -12.56
C LYS A 472 -21.85 -2.14 -11.78
N GLN A 473 -20.68 -1.58 -11.69
CA GLN A 473 -20.42 -0.28 -11.07
C GLN A 473 -19.49 0.51 -11.98
N ALA A 474 -19.94 1.65 -12.42
CA ALA A 474 -19.14 2.66 -13.09
C ALA A 474 -19.60 4.03 -12.59
N LYS A 475 -20.18 4.86 -13.46
CA LYS A 475 -20.89 6.08 -13.05
C LYS A 475 -22.17 5.74 -12.29
N ASP A 476 -22.87 4.70 -12.76
CA ASP A 476 -24.11 4.18 -12.16
C ASP A 476 -23.88 2.77 -11.62
N LEU A 477 -24.72 2.38 -10.67
CA LEU A 477 -24.78 1.03 -10.10
C LEU A 477 -25.93 0.27 -10.74
N ASP A 478 -25.62 -0.90 -11.32
CA ASP A 478 -26.60 -1.84 -11.85
C ASP A 478 -26.42 -3.20 -11.18
N LEU A 479 -27.49 -3.74 -10.59
CA LEU A 479 -27.52 -5.08 -10.01
C LEU A 479 -28.73 -5.85 -10.52
N SER A 480 -28.51 -6.97 -11.20
CA SER A 480 -29.55 -7.94 -11.48
C SER A 480 -29.56 -9.06 -10.45
N ILE A 481 -30.75 -9.56 -10.12
CA ILE A 481 -30.96 -10.62 -9.13
C ILE A 481 -31.90 -11.64 -9.73
N HIS A 482 -31.48 -12.89 -9.76
CA HIS A 482 -32.34 -14.04 -10.03
C HIS A 482 -32.35 -14.93 -8.81
N SER A 483 -33.52 -15.37 -8.37
CA SER A 483 -33.66 -16.25 -7.21
C SER A 483 -34.89 -17.15 -7.32
N ASN A 484 -34.69 -18.43 -7.05
CA ASN A 484 -35.79 -19.38 -6.86
C ASN A 484 -36.16 -19.37 -5.38
N ILE A 485 -37.28 -18.75 -5.05
CA ILE A 485 -37.72 -18.52 -3.67
C ILE A 485 -39.22 -18.79 -3.54
N ALA A 486 -39.67 -19.24 -2.37
CA ALA A 486 -41.08 -19.51 -2.08
C ALA A 486 -41.80 -20.38 -3.14
N GLY A 487 -41.06 -21.27 -3.83
CA GLY A 487 -41.60 -22.21 -4.83
C GLY A 487 -41.88 -21.59 -6.20
N GLY A 488 -41.45 -20.36 -6.43
CA GLY A 488 -41.46 -19.64 -7.70
C GLY A 488 -40.13 -18.98 -7.98
N THR A 489 -40.12 -17.94 -8.81
CA THR A 489 -38.93 -17.21 -9.23
C THR A 489 -39.13 -15.71 -9.02
N VAL A 490 -38.07 -15.07 -8.52
CA VAL A 490 -37.97 -13.60 -8.45
C VAL A 490 -36.83 -13.16 -9.38
N GLU A 491 -37.16 -12.26 -10.28
CA GLU A 491 -36.21 -11.55 -11.16
C GLU A 491 -36.25 -10.09 -10.78
N ALA A 492 -35.11 -9.53 -10.32
CA ALA A 492 -35.08 -8.14 -9.91
C ALA A 492 -33.85 -7.39 -10.49
N ASN A 493 -34.03 -6.10 -10.61
CA ASN A 493 -32.99 -5.17 -11.03
C ASN A 493 -32.98 -3.97 -10.08
N LEU A 494 -31.79 -3.56 -9.68
CA LEU A 494 -31.54 -2.32 -8.96
C LEU A 494 -30.68 -1.43 -9.86
N HIS A 495 -31.19 -0.24 -10.17
CA HIS A 495 -30.45 0.81 -10.84
C HIS A 495 -30.33 1.98 -9.89
N ASN A 496 -29.11 2.24 -9.39
CA ASN A 496 -28.86 3.18 -8.30
C ASN A 496 -29.76 2.87 -7.08
N ASP A 497 -30.79 3.68 -6.85
CA ASP A 497 -31.74 3.51 -5.74
C ASP A 497 -33.09 2.88 -6.18
N ASP A 498 -33.29 2.68 -7.47
CA ASP A 498 -34.56 2.20 -8.04
C ASP A 498 -34.54 0.67 -8.19
N PHE A 499 -35.25 0.00 -7.31
CA PHE A 499 -35.43 -1.45 -7.30
C PHE A 499 -36.74 -1.82 -8.00
N LYS A 500 -36.67 -2.77 -8.94
CA LYS A 500 -37.80 -3.38 -9.61
C LYS A 500 -37.69 -4.88 -9.59
N ALA A 501 -38.73 -5.59 -9.15
CA ALA A 501 -38.78 -7.04 -9.16
C ALA A 501 -40.01 -7.58 -9.86
N GLU A 502 -39.85 -8.66 -10.63
CA GLU A 502 -40.91 -9.49 -11.19
C GLU A 502 -41.02 -10.77 -10.37
N LEU A 503 -42.23 -11.08 -9.93
CA LEU A 503 -42.58 -12.23 -9.13
C LEU A 503 -43.30 -13.22 -10.04
N LYS A 504 -42.79 -14.46 -10.16
CA LYS A 504 -43.34 -15.48 -11.06
C LYS A 504 -43.67 -16.73 -10.27
N SER A 505 -44.96 -17.07 -10.24
CA SER A 505 -45.51 -18.31 -9.65
C SER A 505 -45.12 -18.54 -8.18
N LEU A 506 -44.95 -17.47 -7.40
CA LEU A 506 -44.64 -17.61 -5.96
C LEU A 506 -45.78 -18.26 -5.22
N GLN A 507 -45.50 -19.24 -4.41
CA GLN A 507 -46.50 -19.92 -3.55
C GLN A 507 -46.70 -19.09 -2.28
N THR A 508 -47.89 -18.52 -2.13
CA THR A 508 -48.20 -17.60 -1.03
C THR A 508 -47.95 -18.21 0.36
N LEU A 509 -48.31 -19.49 0.59
CA LEU A 509 -48.04 -20.15 1.88
C LEU A 509 -46.55 -20.20 2.18
N LYS A 510 -45.69 -20.55 1.20
CA LYS A 510 -44.26 -20.59 1.40
C LYS A 510 -43.69 -19.20 1.66
N LEU A 511 -44.23 -18.19 0.97
CA LEU A 511 -43.85 -16.79 1.17
C LEU A 511 -44.26 -16.30 2.56
N LEU A 512 -45.50 -16.57 3.00
CA LEU A 512 -45.98 -16.22 4.32
C LEU A 512 -45.21 -16.94 5.41
N ASN A 513 -44.89 -18.23 5.25
CA ASN A 513 -44.05 -19.00 6.17
C ASN A 513 -42.66 -18.38 6.30
N MET A 514 -42.04 -18.06 5.17
CA MET A 514 -40.73 -17.41 5.14
C MET A 514 -40.72 -16.07 5.88
N LEU A 515 -41.77 -15.27 5.72
CA LEU A 515 -41.92 -13.96 6.34
C LEU A 515 -42.52 -14.01 7.76
N ILE A 516 -42.83 -15.22 8.26
CA ILE A 516 -43.44 -15.47 9.60
C ILE A 516 -44.78 -14.72 9.72
N TYR A 517 -45.62 -14.85 8.69
CA TYR A 517 -47.03 -14.46 8.72
C TYR A 517 -47.94 -15.70 8.78
N PRO A 518 -49.18 -15.56 9.25
CA PRO A 518 -50.15 -16.65 9.24
C PRO A 518 -50.36 -17.23 7.85
N GLU A 519 -50.31 -18.56 7.73
CA GLU A 519 -50.42 -19.29 6.46
C GLU A 519 -51.90 -19.53 6.13
N ILE A 520 -52.64 -18.44 5.80
CA ILE A 520 -54.11 -18.46 5.69
C ILE A 520 -54.63 -18.65 4.29
N PHE A 521 -53.79 -18.47 3.24
CA PHE A 521 -54.22 -18.51 1.86
C PHE A 521 -53.12 -19.10 0.96
N GLN A 522 -53.45 -20.18 0.28
CA GLN A 522 -52.58 -20.83 -0.70
C GLN A 522 -52.99 -20.35 -2.10
N ALA A 523 -52.05 -19.75 -2.83
CA ALA A 523 -52.22 -19.33 -4.21
C ALA A 523 -50.88 -19.28 -4.94
N SER A 524 -50.94 -19.30 -6.27
CA SER A 524 -49.82 -18.91 -7.12
C SER A 524 -49.89 -17.39 -7.37
N MET A 525 -48.84 -16.68 -7.00
CA MET A 525 -48.74 -15.22 -7.13
C MET A 525 -47.78 -14.81 -8.25
N ASN A 526 -48.26 -13.98 -9.16
CA ASN A 526 -47.44 -13.31 -10.15
C ASN A 526 -47.61 -11.79 -9.97
N GLY A 527 -46.52 -11.03 -10.06
CA GLY A 527 -46.66 -9.59 -9.83
C GLY A 527 -45.38 -8.81 -10.07
N THR A 528 -45.46 -7.52 -9.82
CA THR A 528 -44.34 -6.58 -9.88
C THR A 528 -44.24 -5.79 -8.58
N LEU A 529 -43.00 -5.65 -8.09
CA LEU A 529 -42.65 -4.80 -6.96
C LEU A 529 -41.70 -3.71 -7.47
N THR A 530 -42.02 -2.47 -7.21
CA THR A 530 -41.14 -1.32 -7.42
C THR A 530 -40.84 -0.69 -6.06
N TYR A 531 -39.60 -0.30 -5.83
CA TYR A 531 -39.18 0.30 -4.55
C TYR A 531 -37.99 1.22 -4.75
N ASN A 532 -38.08 2.45 -4.25
CA ASN A 532 -36.92 3.35 -4.22
C ASN A 532 -36.29 3.31 -2.82
N LEU A 533 -35.03 2.91 -2.77
CA LEU A 533 -34.28 2.70 -1.52
C LEU A 533 -34.05 3.99 -0.73
N LEU A 534 -33.77 5.09 -1.43
CA LEU A 534 -33.52 6.39 -0.80
C LEU A 534 -34.80 7.01 -0.23
N GLN A 535 -35.91 6.91 -0.96
CA GLN A 535 -37.21 7.45 -0.54
C GLN A 535 -37.95 6.51 0.40
N GLU A 536 -37.55 5.25 0.48
CA GLU A 536 -38.23 4.15 1.20
C GLU A 536 -39.71 4.00 0.78
N LYS A 537 -39.99 4.17 -0.52
CA LYS A 537 -41.33 4.08 -1.08
C LYS A 537 -41.41 3.07 -2.22
N GLY A 538 -42.54 2.39 -2.31
CA GLY A 538 -42.72 1.39 -3.34
C GLY A 538 -44.17 0.99 -3.57
N ASN A 539 -44.37 0.17 -4.60
CA ASN A 539 -45.68 -0.38 -4.99
C ASN A 539 -45.52 -1.86 -5.32
N LEU A 540 -46.45 -2.67 -4.80
CA LEU A 540 -46.63 -4.06 -5.17
C LEU A 540 -47.96 -4.19 -5.92
N ASN A 541 -47.94 -4.79 -7.11
CA ASN A 541 -49.11 -5.19 -7.85
C ASN A 541 -49.00 -6.67 -8.19
N ALA A 542 -49.92 -7.50 -7.75
CA ALA A 542 -49.85 -8.94 -7.94
C ALA A 542 -51.19 -9.58 -8.22
N ASN A 543 -51.19 -10.58 -9.09
CA ASN A 543 -52.30 -11.45 -9.39
C ASN A 543 -52.17 -12.76 -8.64
N LEU A 544 -53.28 -13.26 -8.08
CA LEU A 544 -53.39 -14.51 -7.35
C LEU A 544 -54.20 -15.49 -8.15
N LEU A 545 -53.69 -16.70 -8.36
CA LEU A 545 -54.32 -17.76 -9.14
C LEU A 545 -54.47 -19.02 -8.28
N ASP A 546 -55.52 -19.78 -8.54
CA ASP A 546 -55.82 -21.06 -7.89
C ASP A 546 -55.83 -20.99 -6.33
N GLY A 547 -56.37 -19.86 -5.84
CA GLY A 547 -56.34 -19.54 -4.42
C GLY A 547 -57.31 -20.43 -3.60
N VAL A 548 -56.84 -20.97 -2.47
CA VAL A 548 -57.62 -21.75 -1.53
C VAL A 548 -57.26 -21.30 -0.09
N PHE A 549 -58.29 -21.09 0.72
CA PHE A 549 -58.07 -20.76 2.13
C PHE A 549 -57.70 -21.99 2.96
N THR A 550 -56.78 -21.81 3.89
CA THR A 550 -56.50 -22.77 4.96
C THR A 550 -57.47 -22.53 6.12
N LYS A 551 -57.47 -23.43 7.11
CA LYS A 551 -58.32 -23.28 8.30
C LYS A 551 -58.11 -21.95 9.00
N ASN A 552 -59.21 -21.19 9.21
CA ASN A 552 -59.22 -19.94 9.94
C ASN A 552 -60.59 -19.75 10.63
N GLU A 553 -60.64 -18.87 11.62
CA GLU A 553 -61.83 -18.71 12.45
C GLU A 553 -63.00 -18.14 11.66
N ILE A 554 -62.77 -17.17 10.75
CA ILE A 554 -63.82 -16.50 9.98
C ILE A 554 -64.59 -17.53 9.14
N PHE A 555 -63.91 -18.34 8.38
CA PHE A 555 -64.55 -19.30 7.48
C PHE A 555 -65.07 -20.53 8.20
N THR A 556 -64.51 -20.87 9.36
CA THR A 556 -65.07 -21.88 10.25
C THR A 556 -66.45 -21.45 10.75
N LEU A 557 -66.61 -20.19 11.19
CA LEU A 557 -67.91 -19.63 11.58
C LEU A 557 -68.89 -19.59 10.40
N ILE A 558 -68.49 -19.14 9.21
CA ILE A 558 -69.33 -19.10 8.01
C ILE A 558 -69.83 -20.52 7.66
N LYS A 559 -68.93 -21.52 7.72
CA LYS A 559 -69.31 -22.91 7.47
C LYS A 559 -70.32 -23.44 8.50
N GLN A 560 -70.17 -23.11 9.79
CA GLN A 560 -71.09 -23.51 10.87
C GLN A 560 -72.53 -22.98 10.63
N TYR A 561 -72.64 -21.81 10.04
CA TYR A 561 -73.97 -21.27 9.70
C TYR A 561 -74.55 -21.85 8.40
N GLY A 562 -73.89 -22.86 7.78
CA GLY A 562 -74.43 -23.58 6.62
C GLY A 562 -74.49 -22.80 5.32
N VAL A 563 -73.73 -21.72 5.24
CA VAL A 563 -73.81 -20.80 4.07
C VAL A 563 -73.01 -21.34 2.89
N LEU A 564 -71.75 -21.70 3.10
CA LEU A 564 -70.85 -22.23 2.07
C LEU A 564 -69.54 -22.71 2.74
N ASP A 565 -68.98 -23.79 2.23
CA ASP A 565 -67.61 -24.19 2.61
C ASP A 565 -66.58 -23.40 1.81
N MET A 566 -66.06 -22.35 2.40
CA MET A 566 -65.08 -21.46 1.77
C MET A 566 -63.73 -22.15 1.50
N TYR A 567 -63.51 -23.35 2.11
CA TYR A 567 -62.28 -24.12 1.92
C TYR A 567 -62.27 -24.93 0.62
N GLU A 568 -63.45 -25.13 0.00
CA GLU A 568 -63.62 -25.82 -1.28
C GLU A 568 -63.65 -24.83 -2.47
N GLU A 569 -63.83 -23.54 -2.18
CA GLU A 569 -63.85 -22.49 -3.19
C GLU A 569 -62.43 -22.17 -3.72
N ARG A 570 -62.33 -22.02 -5.05
CA ARG A 570 -61.13 -21.58 -5.72
C ARG A 570 -61.24 -20.14 -6.09
N PHE A 571 -60.24 -19.34 -5.69
CA PHE A 571 -60.18 -17.91 -5.87
C PHE A 571 -59.14 -17.52 -6.89
N LYS A 572 -59.46 -16.49 -7.65
CA LYS A 572 -58.51 -15.66 -8.38
C LYS A 572 -58.64 -14.22 -7.91
N GLY A 573 -57.60 -13.43 -7.98
CA GLY A 573 -57.70 -12.05 -7.52
C GLY A 573 -56.46 -11.25 -7.66
N GLU A 574 -56.52 -10.06 -7.10
CA GLU A 574 -55.47 -9.04 -7.23
C GLU A 574 -55.14 -8.46 -5.87
N VAL A 575 -53.86 -8.18 -5.68
CA VAL A 575 -53.33 -7.45 -4.53
C VAL A 575 -52.60 -6.22 -5.06
N ASN A 576 -52.96 -5.05 -4.53
CA ASN A 576 -52.25 -3.81 -4.77
C ASN A 576 -51.85 -3.20 -3.44
N ALA A 577 -50.56 -2.86 -3.27
CA ALA A 577 -50.04 -2.28 -2.04
C ALA A 577 -49.11 -1.10 -2.31
N ASN A 578 -49.31 -0.03 -1.55
CA ASN A 578 -48.41 1.12 -1.50
C ASN A 578 -47.59 1.01 -0.23
N ILE A 579 -46.29 1.08 -0.38
CA ILE A 579 -45.30 1.00 0.69
C ILE A 579 -44.72 2.39 0.94
N ASN A 580 -44.71 2.85 2.18
CA ASN A 580 -44.09 4.10 2.60
C ASN A 580 -43.41 3.85 3.95
N LYS A 581 -42.14 3.59 3.90
CA LYS A 581 -41.32 3.13 5.05
C LYS A 581 -41.91 1.85 5.66
N GLU A 582 -42.19 1.86 6.96
CA GLU A 582 -42.83 0.74 7.66
C GLU A 582 -44.35 0.61 7.40
N PHE A 583 -44.97 1.59 6.80
CA PHE A 583 -46.43 1.60 6.59
C PHE A 583 -46.78 1.08 5.18
N ILE A 584 -47.69 0.12 5.15
CA ILE A 584 -48.21 -0.47 3.92
C ILE A 584 -49.71 -0.25 3.90
N VAL A 585 -50.23 0.30 2.80
CA VAL A 585 -51.65 0.40 2.56
C VAL A 585 -52.00 -0.50 1.36
N ALA A 586 -52.79 -1.52 1.60
CA ALA A 586 -53.11 -2.52 0.59
C ALA A 586 -54.60 -2.65 0.31
N SER A 587 -54.93 -3.06 -0.90
CA SER A 587 -56.24 -3.55 -1.30
C SER A 587 -56.09 -4.98 -1.83
N LEU A 588 -57.10 -5.79 -1.54
CA LEU A 588 -57.22 -7.18 -2.01
C LEU A 588 -58.61 -7.36 -2.63
N GLU A 589 -58.67 -7.99 -3.77
CA GLU A 589 -59.89 -8.47 -4.37
C GLU A 589 -59.75 -9.95 -4.74
N LEU A 590 -60.56 -10.81 -4.16
CA LEU A 590 -60.61 -12.23 -4.47
C LEU A 590 -62.00 -12.59 -4.97
N LEU A 591 -62.06 -13.35 -6.04
CA LEU A 591 -63.30 -13.77 -6.71
C LEU A 591 -63.28 -15.28 -6.90
N SER A 592 -64.37 -15.93 -6.54
CA SER A 592 -64.67 -17.34 -6.85
C SER A 592 -65.97 -17.42 -7.63
N ASN A 593 -66.44 -18.61 -7.94
CA ASN A 593 -67.72 -18.77 -8.63
C ASN A 593 -68.93 -18.34 -7.78
N LYS A 594 -68.84 -18.44 -6.45
CA LYS A 594 -69.95 -18.17 -5.53
C LYS A 594 -69.64 -17.08 -4.50
N SER A 595 -68.42 -16.59 -4.47
CA SER A 595 -67.99 -15.71 -3.40
C SER A 595 -67.05 -14.63 -3.90
N SER A 596 -67.05 -13.49 -3.22
CA SER A 596 -66.06 -12.41 -3.40
C SER A 596 -65.61 -11.91 -2.03
N ILE A 597 -64.32 -11.55 -1.94
CA ILE A 597 -63.72 -10.94 -0.76
C ILE A 597 -63.01 -9.68 -1.25
N LYS A 598 -63.36 -8.53 -0.69
CA LYS A 598 -62.74 -7.25 -1.03
C LYS A 598 -62.29 -6.55 0.23
N THR A 599 -61.07 -6.04 0.19
CA THR A 599 -60.57 -5.11 1.20
C THR A 599 -60.15 -3.81 0.52
N LYS A 600 -60.36 -2.69 1.20
CA LYS A 600 -59.86 -1.40 0.77
C LYS A 600 -59.14 -0.76 1.93
N ASN A 601 -57.99 -0.15 1.65
CA ASN A 601 -57.20 0.58 2.64
C ASN A 601 -56.81 -0.29 3.87
N THR A 602 -56.48 -1.59 3.67
CA THR A 602 -55.87 -2.40 4.71
C THR A 602 -54.55 -1.74 5.10
N LYS A 603 -54.42 -1.32 6.35
CA LYS A 603 -53.23 -0.71 6.92
C LYS A 603 -52.40 -1.78 7.62
N LEU A 604 -51.15 -1.89 7.26
CA LEU A 604 -50.19 -2.79 7.90
C LEU A 604 -48.96 -2.02 8.29
N ASN A 605 -48.55 -2.09 9.56
CA ASN A 605 -47.22 -1.67 9.97
C ASN A 605 -46.28 -2.89 9.93
N SER A 606 -45.37 -2.89 9.01
CA SER A 606 -44.45 -4.03 8.79
C SER A 606 -43.46 -4.25 9.93
N LYS A 607 -43.24 -3.25 10.78
CA LYS A 607 -42.34 -3.30 11.94
C LYS A 607 -43.05 -3.84 13.20
N THR A 608 -44.22 -3.29 13.55
CA THR A 608 -44.98 -3.71 14.71
C THR A 608 -45.87 -4.92 14.43
N LYS A 609 -46.06 -5.27 13.13
CA LYS A 609 -47.01 -6.28 12.63
C LYS A 609 -48.48 -5.97 12.96
N GLU A 610 -48.80 -4.68 13.20
CA GLU A 610 -50.18 -4.28 13.45
C GLU A 610 -50.94 -4.16 12.12
N ILE A 611 -52.14 -4.72 12.08
CA ILE A 611 -53.06 -4.68 10.95
C ILE A 611 -54.37 -4.03 11.34
N ASP A 612 -54.93 -3.22 10.46
CA ASP A 612 -56.32 -2.73 10.50
C ASP A 612 -56.90 -2.91 9.11
N SER A 613 -57.87 -3.79 8.96
CA SER A 613 -58.50 -4.14 7.70
C SER A 613 -60.00 -4.33 7.87
N ASN A 614 -60.78 -3.77 6.94
CA ASN A 614 -62.17 -4.05 6.81
C ASN A 614 -62.41 -4.91 5.56
N LEU A 615 -63.16 -5.99 5.72
CA LEU A 615 -63.46 -6.93 4.65
C LEU A 615 -64.93 -6.87 4.29
N ASP A 616 -65.20 -6.72 3.02
CA ASP A 616 -66.54 -6.92 2.42
C ASP A 616 -66.50 -8.29 1.73
N LEU A 617 -67.33 -9.22 2.28
CA LEU A 617 -67.46 -10.56 1.76
C LEU A 617 -68.86 -10.71 1.15
N VAL A 618 -68.95 -11.36 0.00
CA VAL A 618 -70.23 -11.87 -0.52
C VAL A 618 -70.06 -13.39 -0.61
N VAL A 619 -70.86 -14.11 0.10
CA VAL A 619 -70.81 -15.58 0.16
C VAL A 619 -72.14 -16.13 -0.28
N ASN A 620 -72.17 -16.82 -1.43
CA ASN A 620 -73.40 -17.35 -2.02
C ASN A 620 -74.52 -16.27 -2.11
N ASN A 621 -74.16 -15.08 -2.68
CA ASN A 621 -75.00 -13.87 -2.80
C ASN A 621 -75.42 -13.22 -1.45
N ASN A 622 -74.82 -13.62 -0.31
CA ASN A 622 -75.11 -13.02 0.99
C ASN A 622 -73.97 -12.09 1.41
N PRO A 623 -74.20 -10.82 1.67
CA PRO A 623 -73.19 -9.88 2.11
C PRO A 623 -72.85 -10.09 3.61
N ILE A 624 -71.57 -10.14 3.92
CA ILE A 624 -71.00 -10.23 5.26
C ILE A 624 -69.90 -9.19 5.38
N SER A 625 -69.89 -8.44 6.47
CA SER A 625 -68.79 -7.54 6.77
C SER A 625 -67.95 -8.09 7.89
N ALA A 626 -66.64 -7.98 7.79
CA ALA A 626 -65.72 -8.38 8.86
C ALA A 626 -64.63 -7.34 9.05
N SER A 627 -64.04 -7.29 10.20
CA SER A 627 -62.83 -6.47 10.42
C SER A 627 -61.74 -7.30 11.12
N ILE A 628 -60.52 -6.99 10.78
CA ILE A 628 -59.30 -7.60 11.38
C ILE A 628 -58.49 -6.48 11.96
N LYS A 629 -58.21 -6.52 13.25
CA LYS A 629 -57.43 -5.49 13.97
C LYS A 629 -56.42 -6.12 14.93
N GLY A 630 -55.36 -5.39 15.21
CA GLY A 630 -54.31 -5.79 16.14
C GLY A 630 -53.12 -6.43 15.44
N ARG A 631 -52.41 -7.31 16.10
CA ARG A 631 -51.20 -7.94 15.53
C ARG A 631 -51.57 -9.08 14.57
N THR A 632 -50.79 -9.19 13.46
CA THR A 632 -51.03 -10.24 12.44
C THR A 632 -50.87 -11.68 12.99
N ASP A 633 -50.07 -11.86 14.06
CA ASP A 633 -49.86 -13.14 14.72
C ASP A 633 -50.96 -13.50 15.77
N ALA A 634 -51.72 -12.49 16.23
CA ALA A 634 -52.84 -12.64 17.15
C ALA A 634 -53.93 -11.60 16.84
N PRO A 635 -54.55 -11.64 15.62
CA PRO A 635 -55.51 -10.63 15.21
C PRO A 635 -56.86 -10.80 15.95
N LYS A 636 -57.46 -9.66 16.27
CA LYS A 636 -58.87 -9.64 16.72
C LYS A 636 -59.75 -9.59 15.48
N VAL A 637 -60.54 -10.60 15.29
CA VAL A 637 -61.52 -10.69 14.19
C VAL A 637 -62.90 -10.38 14.72
N SER A 638 -63.61 -9.52 14.04
CA SER A 638 -65.05 -9.20 14.31
C SER A 638 -65.82 -9.40 13.03
N VAL A 639 -66.88 -10.14 13.09
CA VAL A 639 -67.80 -10.39 11.95
C VAL A 639 -69.14 -9.73 12.26
N ASP A 640 -69.56 -8.86 11.37
CA ASP A 640 -70.89 -8.23 11.41
C ASP A 640 -71.87 -9.06 10.56
N LEU A 641 -72.73 -9.77 11.25
CA LEU A 641 -73.78 -10.62 10.66
C LEU A 641 -75.09 -9.88 10.44
N GLU A 642 -75.22 -8.60 10.77
CA GLU A 642 -76.46 -7.87 10.67
C GLU A 642 -77.01 -7.86 9.24
N LYS A 643 -76.15 -7.60 8.28
CA LYS A 643 -76.51 -7.64 6.84
C LYS A 643 -76.88 -9.07 6.39
N PHE A 644 -76.14 -10.08 6.92
CA PHE A 644 -76.44 -11.49 6.67
C PHE A 644 -77.79 -11.89 7.23
N MET A 645 -78.10 -11.52 8.47
CA MET A 645 -79.34 -11.81 9.15
C MET A 645 -80.57 -11.18 8.46
N LYS A 646 -80.36 -10.13 7.68
CA LYS A 646 -81.40 -9.48 6.82
C LYS A 646 -81.48 -10.10 5.43
N SER A 647 -80.64 -11.08 5.07
CA SER A 647 -80.67 -11.79 3.80
C SER A 647 -81.59 -13.01 3.85
N LYS A 648 -81.97 -13.56 2.67
CA LYS A 648 -82.78 -14.79 2.55
C LYS A 648 -82.16 -15.99 3.30
N ALA A 649 -80.81 -16.11 3.31
CA ALA A 649 -80.11 -17.16 4.05
C ALA A 649 -80.13 -16.90 5.58
N GLY A 650 -80.06 -15.65 6.00
CA GLY A 650 -80.21 -15.26 7.41
C GLY A 650 -81.63 -15.59 7.94
N ASP A 651 -82.65 -15.37 7.12
CA ASP A 651 -84.03 -15.75 7.46
C ASP A 651 -84.19 -17.28 7.58
N ALA A 652 -83.51 -18.09 6.76
CA ALA A 652 -83.49 -19.53 6.89
C ALA A 652 -82.82 -20.00 8.18
N VAL A 653 -81.65 -19.39 8.54
CA VAL A 653 -80.94 -19.67 9.80
C VAL A 653 -81.77 -19.23 11.01
N LYS A 654 -82.42 -18.07 10.97
CA LYS A 654 -83.39 -17.66 12.01
C LYS A 654 -84.52 -18.67 12.19
N LYS A 655 -85.07 -19.19 11.09
CA LYS A 655 -86.13 -20.22 11.14
C LYS A 655 -85.61 -21.52 11.79
N GLU A 656 -84.44 -21.99 11.44
CA GLU A 656 -83.81 -23.17 12.02
C GLU A 656 -83.44 -22.98 13.51
N VAL A 657 -82.85 -21.87 13.90
CA VAL A 657 -82.57 -21.51 15.28
C VAL A 657 -83.85 -21.36 16.07
N ASN A 658 -84.88 -20.71 15.51
CA ASN A 658 -86.18 -20.64 16.17
C ASN A 658 -86.89 -22.02 16.25
N LYS A 659 -86.69 -22.90 15.27
CA LYS A 659 -87.22 -24.28 15.30
C LYS A 659 -86.48 -25.14 16.36
N PHE A 660 -85.16 -24.96 16.46
CA PHE A 660 -84.33 -25.61 17.51
C PHE A 660 -84.70 -25.11 18.90
N LEU A 661 -84.86 -23.79 19.06
CA LEU A 661 -85.32 -23.21 20.33
C LEU A 661 -86.76 -23.66 20.71
N LYS A 662 -87.68 -23.77 19.69
CA LYS A 662 -89.04 -24.31 19.91
C LYS A 662 -89.09 -25.84 20.22
N GLY A 663 -88.02 -26.57 19.90
CA GLY A 663 -87.88 -27.97 20.20
C GLY A 663 -87.20 -28.24 21.56
N LEU A 664 -86.66 -27.18 22.19
CA LEU A 664 -86.06 -27.22 23.52
C LEU A 664 -87.00 -26.77 24.64
N PHE A 665 -88.13 -26.17 24.26
CA PHE A 665 -89.23 -25.79 25.15
C PHE A 665 -90.50 -26.47 24.62
#